data_7bd8293dcbeec09eb42679e62bfda6fd
#
_entry.id   7bd8293dcbeec09eb42679e62bfda6fd
#
_cell.length_a   1.000
_cell.length_b   1.000
_cell.length_c   1.000
_cell.angle_alpha   90.00
_cell.angle_beta   90.00
_cell.angle_gamma   90.00
#
_symmetry.space_group_name_H-M   'P 1'
#
loop_
_entity.id
_entity.type
_entity.pdbx_description
1 polymer ?
#
loop_
_entity_poly.entity_id
_entity_poly.type
_entity_poly.pdbx_seq_one_letter_code
_entity_poly.pdbx_strand_id
1 'polypeptide(L)'
;MTGRSPCGTVFRKGNGNYFGRGIGMYQRVLLVDPATGFYKTRKYGLDRYFGPADLGIHLTEEYGTLNFGVGIFAGSIFPGSNRLVVTGFSPCWQGYYISSMGGAGLVFDNLGINMLSLAGKAAVPSVLYLNRRHGEEIEVEVVPLDVETVWKSGRTGVYSLTDTVYGMFGSRYEKDPRILVTGPAALHTDMGGIMSVPISRGKISHVDTWAGRGGFGSAMVRNHGIVAIIYGGTVVHEDFRDNRVADQWFRDKYNLRLVEKDLEATRKYRYDEKLQTGGTFGVNYATMGGRVLAFNYRTIYHSEEERTALYRNFVVDHYLKQFNEETIAAKQQATCGEPCMAVCKKMKDIYKKDYEPYQTMGPLCGIFDQRAAERLNHHSDAMGFDAISGGGVLAWLMDLLDEGLLSREELGVARLPRWDAADFDVVNDSMHNAELGCELIDAILERRGILDFREGVRKWSRIHSREKGMALHDRLVHIAFSRRGWMVPNQYWVSGALVPMAIMGKYYMIYSFDFIPPRTLGRMCADRMKKELILDNLGICRFHRGWAEELLPEVMDSLHNCKDRFLRGIHVLASRINSRNSPIFWESERNIDYLHTFLKRKKDVDNDPHPELSIWLEKFDRDRSEAARDFWYETLKGIDESLREFF
;
A
#
# COMPACT_ATOMS: atom_id res chain seq x y z
N MET A 1 3.83 -48.75 -17.78
CA MET A 1 2.89 -48.02 -18.67
C MET A 1 2.80 -46.60 -18.13
N THR A 2 3.54 -45.69 -18.73
CA THR A 2 3.72 -44.31 -18.26
C THR A 2 2.76 -43.42 -19.02
N GLY A 3 1.71 -42.94 -18.33
CA GLY A 3 0.77 -41.98 -18.88
C GLY A 3 1.42 -40.60 -19.00
N ARG A 4 1.69 -40.17 -20.21
CA ARG A 4 2.08 -38.79 -20.53
C ARG A 4 0.83 -37.91 -20.54
N SER A 5 0.88 -36.81 -19.79
CA SER A 5 -0.14 -35.76 -19.80
C SER A 5 -0.32 -35.16 -21.20
N PRO A 6 -1.54 -34.84 -21.65
CA PRO A 6 -1.82 -34.35 -23.02
C PRO A 6 -1.28 -32.94 -23.34
N CYS A 7 -0.75 -32.22 -22.38
CA CYS A 7 -0.35 -30.79 -22.54
C CYS A 7 0.90 -30.56 -23.40
N GLY A 8 1.64 -31.61 -23.76
CA GLY A 8 2.92 -31.49 -24.47
C GLY A 8 2.86 -31.38 -26.00
N THR A 9 1.67 -31.43 -26.61
CA THR A 9 1.57 -31.66 -28.09
C THR A 9 1.00 -30.46 -28.86
N VAL A 10 0.42 -29.47 -28.23
CA VAL A 10 -0.25 -28.36 -28.93
C VAL A 10 0.75 -27.28 -29.41
N PHE A 11 1.91 -27.14 -28.78
CA PHE A 11 2.90 -26.12 -29.16
C PHE A 11 3.90 -26.56 -30.26
N ARG A 12 3.86 -27.81 -30.75
CA ARG A 12 4.82 -28.32 -31.74
C ARG A 12 4.37 -28.25 -33.22
N LYS A 13 3.18 -27.75 -33.54
CA LYS A 13 2.68 -27.66 -34.93
C LYS A 13 2.11 -26.30 -35.31
N GLY A 14 2.76 -25.23 -34.96
CA GLY A 14 2.51 -23.90 -35.51
C GLY A 14 3.84 -23.18 -35.68
N ASN A 15 4.20 -22.87 -36.92
CA ASN A 15 5.42 -22.21 -37.35
C ASN A 15 6.13 -21.42 -36.26
N GLY A 16 7.28 -21.95 -35.82
CA GLY A 16 8.15 -21.28 -34.85
C GLY A 16 8.53 -19.91 -35.32
N ASN A 17 8.21 -18.94 -34.52
CA ASN A 17 8.89 -17.65 -34.34
C ASN A 17 8.06 -16.63 -33.53
N TYR A 18 6.91 -17.01 -32.94
CA TYR A 18 6.11 -16.03 -32.15
C TYR A 18 6.67 -15.76 -30.75
N PHE A 19 7.52 -16.63 -30.19
CA PHE A 19 8.05 -16.47 -28.82
C PHE A 19 9.58 -16.30 -28.76
N GLY A 20 10.26 -16.19 -29.88
CA GLY A 20 11.71 -16.30 -29.97
C GLY A 20 12.52 -15.03 -29.71
N ARG A 21 11.94 -13.86 -29.51
CA ARG A 21 12.70 -12.59 -29.40
C ARG A 21 12.33 -11.66 -28.25
N GLY A 22 11.36 -11.96 -27.42
CA GLY A 22 10.75 -10.95 -26.58
C GLY A 22 11.20 -10.91 -25.14
N ILE A 23 11.12 -11.97 -24.38
CA ILE A 23 11.57 -11.95 -22.99
C ILE A 23 13.05 -12.26 -22.98
N GLY A 24 13.88 -11.22 -22.88
CA GLY A 24 15.31 -11.39 -22.71
C GLY A 24 15.61 -12.28 -21.50
N MET A 25 16.59 -13.18 -21.62
CA MET A 25 17.03 -14.04 -20.50
C MET A 25 17.64 -13.24 -19.32
N TYR A 26 17.38 -11.94 -19.25
CA TYR A 26 17.92 -11.04 -18.24
C TYR A 26 17.01 -9.83 -18.02
N GLN A 27 17.06 -9.29 -16.81
CA GLN A 27 16.48 -8.00 -16.46
C GLN A 27 17.50 -6.87 -16.71
N ARG A 28 17.03 -5.77 -17.29
CA ARG A 28 17.82 -4.56 -17.52
C ARG A 28 17.60 -3.57 -16.39
N VAL A 29 18.66 -3.21 -15.68
CA VAL A 29 18.65 -2.25 -14.58
C VAL A 29 19.40 -1.00 -15.01
N LEU A 30 18.73 0.14 -14.95
CA LEU A 30 19.35 1.46 -15.06
C LEU A 30 19.77 1.92 -13.66
N LEU A 31 21.08 1.95 -13.42
CA LEU A 31 21.66 2.51 -12.19
C LEU A 31 21.96 3.98 -12.45
N VAL A 32 21.47 4.86 -11.57
CA VAL A 32 21.66 6.32 -11.65
C VAL A 32 22.26 6.80 -10.33
N ASP A 33 23.34 7.58 -10.44
CA ASP A 33 23.89 8.36 -9.32
C ASP A 33 23.42 9.82 -9.43
N PRO A 34 22.44 10.24 -8.63
CA PRO A 34 21.94 11.61 -8.66
C PRO A 34 22.99 12.69 -8.26
N ALA A 35 24.06 12.30 -7.55
CA ALA A 35 25.11 13.23 -7.14
C ALA A 35 25.94 13.76 -8.33
N THR A 36 26.17 12.89 -9.29
CA THR A 36 27.07 13.17 -10.43
C THR A 36 26.34 13.21 -11.78
N GLY A 37 25.09 12.73 -11.82
CA GLY A 37 24.35 12.47 -13.07
C GLY A 37 24.87 11.25 -13.84
N PHE A 38 25.84 10.53 -13.30
CA PHE A 38 26.36 9.31 -13.95
C PHE A 38 25.30 8.20 -13.94
N TYR A 39 25.19 7.51 -15.05
CA TYR A 39 24.31 6.35 -15.15
C TYR A 39 24.93 5.21 -15.97
N LYS A 40 24.46 4.00 -15.72
CA LYS A 40 24.84 2.81 -16.49
C LYS A 40 23.73 1.77 -16.48
N THR A 41 23.64 1.00 -17.56
CA THR A 41 22.76 -0.15 -17.64
C THR A 41 23.51 -1.43 -17.27
N ARG A 42 22.90 -2.27 -16.40
CA ARG A 42 23.37 -3.62 -16.05
C ARG A 42 22.31 -4.65 -16.41
N LYS A 43 22.77 -5.88 -16.66
CA LYS A 43 21.91 -7.03 -16.94
C LYS A 43 22.03 -8.05 -15.81
N TYR A 44 20.88 -8.54 -15.35
CA TYR A 44 20.78 -9.58 -14.32
C TYR A 44 19.99 -10.77 -14.88
N GLY A 45 20.53 -11.99 -14.76
CA GLY A 45 19.93 -13.18 -15.35
C GLY A 45 18.59 -13.55 -14.73
N LEU A 46 17.63 -13.95 -15.55
CA LEU A 46 16.33 -14.50 -15.14
C LEU A 46 16.44 -15.89 -14.49
N ASP A 47 17.61 -16.50 -14.54
CA ASP A 47 17.91 -17.72 -13.79
C ASP A 47 18.03 -17.48 -12.28
N ARG A 48 18.25 -16.22 -11.88
CA ARG A 48 18.50 -15.81 -10.49
C ARG A 48 17.50 -14.79 -9.94
N TYR A 49 17.07 -13.83 -10.76
CA TYR A 49 16.16 -12.75 -10.36
C TYR A 49 14.98 -12.66 -11.33
N PHE A 50 13.77 -12.81 -10.82
CA PHE A 50 12.57 -12.93 -11.63
C PHE A 50 11.77 -11.64 -11.76
N GLY A 51 11.97 -10.67 -10.87
CA GLY A 51 11.18 -9.45 -10.92
C GLY A 51 11.67 -8.34 -10.00
N PRO A 52 10.86 -7.29 -9.82
CA PRO A 52 11.25 -6.10 -9.08
C PRO A 52 11.39 -6.32 -7.57
N ALA A 53 10.77 -7.35 -6.99
CA ALA A 53 10.87 -7.60 -5.56
C ALA A 53 12.20 -8.26 -5.18
N ASP A 54 12.55 -9.40 -5.77
CA ASP A 54 13.77 -10.14 -5.46
C ASP A 54 15.04 -9.39 -5.91
N LEU A 55 15.03 -8.83 -7.14
CA LEU A 55 16.14 -8.04 -7.66
C LEU A 55 16.30 -6.72 -6.89
N GLY A 56 15.19 -6.03 -6.60
CA GLY A 56 15.24 -4.76 -5.89
C GLY A 56 15.78 -4.88 -4.47
N ILE A 57 15.41 -5.94 -3.73
CA ILE A 57 15.96 -6.21 -2.40
C ILE A 57 17.45 -6.53 -2.49
N HIS A 58 17.87 -7.32 -3.48
CA HIS A 58 19.29 -7.58 -3.72
C HIS A 58 20.09 -6.29 -3.96
N LEU A 59 19.58 -5.41 -4.82
CA LEU A 59 20.27 -4.14 -5.14
C LEU A 59 20.30 -3.19 -3.93
N THR A 60 19.24 -3.18 -3.12
CA THR A 60 19.22 -2.43 -1.86
C THR A 60 20.27 -2.91 -0.88
N GLU A 61 20.46 -4.24 -0.77
CA GLU A 61 21.48 -4.81 0.13
C GLU A 61 22.91 -4.53 -0.36
N GLU A 62 23.12 -4.63 -1.66
CA GLU A 62 24.46 -4.52 -2.25
C GLU A 62 24.91 -3.06 -2.38
N TYR A 63 23.98 -2.15 -2.72
CA TYR A 63 24.31 -0.76 -3.08
C TYR A 63 23.57 0.30 -2.28
N GLY A 64 22.67 -0.06 -1.37
CA GLY A 64 21.86 0.90 -0.60
C GLY A 64 20.85 1.66 -1.48
N THR A 65 20.38 1.07 -2.57
CA THR A 65 19.54 1.74 -3.56
C THR A 65 18.07 1.80 -3.17
N LEU A 66 17.38 2.83 -3.70
CA LEU A 66 15.93 2.86 -3.87
C LEU A 66 15.59 2.47 -5.30
N ASN A 67 14.74 1.46 -5.47
CA ASN A 67 14.50 0.83 -6.76
C ASN A 67 13.04 0.98 -7.20
N PHE A 68 12.84 1.20 -8.50
CA PHE A 68 11.55 1.29 -9.18
C PHE A 68 11.55 0.28 -10.32
N GLY A 69 10.70 -0.73 -10.27
CA GLY A 69 10.73 -1.80 -11.25
C GLY A 69 9.37 -2.30 -11.67
N VAL A 70 9.34 -3.01 -12.79
CA VAL A 70 8.15 -3.66 -13.35
C VAL A 70 8.38 -5.16 -13.47
N GLY A 71 7.29 -5.92 -13.40
CA GLY A 71 7.32 -7.36 -13.64
C GLY A 71 7.47 -7.70 -15.12
N ILE A 72 7.77 -8.95 -15.41
CA ILE A 72 8.00 -9.44 -16.79
C ILE A 72 6.74 -9.37 -17.68
N PHE A 73 5.57 -9.24 -17.10
CA PHE A 73 4.30 -9.09 -17.83
C PHE A 73 3.87 -7.63 -18.05
N ALA A 74 4.70 -6.66 -17.70
CA ALA A 74 4.38 -5.25 -17.95
C ALA A 74 4.20 -4.98 -19.44
N GLY A 75 3.26 -4.12 -19.81
CA GLY A 75 2.92 -3.84 -21.20
C GLY A 75 2.12 -4.94 -21.91
N SER A 76 1.85 -6.07 -21.25
CA SER A 76 1.06 -7.18 -21.80
C SER A 76 -0.45 -6.95 -21.70
N ILE A 77 -1.21 -7.88 -22.28
CA ILE A 77 -2.69 -7.91 -22.20
C ILE A 77 -3.22 -8.44 -20.86
N PHE A 78 -2.36 -8.99 -19.99
CA PHE A 78 -2.79 -9.47 -18.68
C PHE A 78 -3.25 -8.30 -17.81
N PRO A 79 -4.52 -8.28 -17.36
CA PRO A 79 -5.04 -7.19 -16.55
C PRO A 79 -4.27 -7.05 -15.24
N GLY A 80 -3.98 -5.81 -14.84
CA GLY A 80 -3.28 -5.54 -13.58
C GLY A 80 -1.78 -5.80 -13.59
N SER A 81 -1.16 -6.11 -14.74
CA SER A 81 0.28 -6.41 -14.85
C SER A 81 1.21 -5.18 -14.90
N ASN A 82 0.65 -3.98 -14.79
CA ASN A 82 1.38 -2.74 -14.98
C ASN A 82 1.60 -1.97 -13.66
N ARG A 83 1.85 -2.67 -12.57
CA ARG A 83 2.27 -1.99 -11.35
C ARG A 83 3.73 -1.59 -11.42
N LEU A 84 4.01 -0.36 -10.99
CA LEU A 84 5.38 0.04 -10.66
C LEU A 84 5.63 -0.34 -9.20
N VAL A 85 6.61 -1.19 -8.98
CA VAL A 85 6.99 -1.72 -7.67
C VAL A 85 8.20 -0.95 -7.16
N VAL A 86 8.09 -0.40 -5.96
CA VAL A 86 9.16 0.34 -5.29
C VAL A 86 9.71 -0.52 -4.17
N THR A 87 11.03 -0.72 -4.15
CA THR A 87 11.73 -1.52 -3.14
C THR A 87 12.93 -0.77 -2.58
N GLY A 88 13.18 -0.95 -1.30
CA GLY A 88 14.28 -0.27 -0.65
C GLY A 88 14.28 -0.47 0.87
N PHE A 89 15.16 0.27 1.54
CA PHE A 89 15.15 0.39 2.99
C PHE A 89 14.18 1.49 3.39
N SER A 90 13.13 1.12 4.11
CA SER A 90 12.09 2.05 4.55
C SER A 90 12.55 2.93 5.71
N PRO A 91 12.41 4.25 5.64
CA PRO A 91 12.77 5.13 6.75
C PRO A 91 11.82 5.03 7.95
N CYS A 92 10.53 4.76 7.73
CA CYS A 92 9.58 4.57 8.82
C CYS A 92 9.61 3.17 9.40
N TRP A 93 9.67 2.14 8.56
CA TRP A 93 9.72 0.75 9.02
C TRP A 93 11.10 0.32 9.55
N GLN A 94 12.18 0.96 9.10
CA GLN A 94 13.58 0.63 9.44
C GLN A 94 13.99 -0.79 9.01
N GLY A 95 13.45 -1.26 7.91
CA GLY A 95 13.71 -2.55 7.30
C GLY A 95 13.39 -2.54 5.81
N TYR A 96 13.61 -3.68 5.16
CA TYR A 96 13.22 -3.82 3.76
C TYR A 96 11.72 -3.70 3.59
N TYR A 97 11.32 -2.99 2.54
CA TYR A 97 9.92 -2.73 2.28
C TYR A 97 9.63 -2.80 0.78
N ILE A 98 8.42 -3.20 0.45
CA ILE A 98 7.90 -3.23 -0.92
C ILE A 98 6.62 -2.41 -0.95
N SER A 99 6.55 -1.43 -1.83
CA SER A 99 5.34 -0.68 -2.13
C SER A 99 5.06 -0.74 -3.62
N SER A 100 3.83 -0.52 -4.04
CA SER A 100 3.51 -0.57 -5.47
C SER A 100 2.35 0.35 -5.82
N MET A 101 2.40 0.96 -7.00
CA MET A 101 1.35 1.84 -7.53
C MET A 101 0.79 1.31 -8.85
N GLY A 102 -0.51 1.49 -9.08
CA GLY A 102 -1.18 1.00 -10.28
C GLY A 102 -0.91 1.87 -11.50
N GLY A 103 -0.87 1.25 -12.68
CA GLY A 103 -0.81 1.90 -13.99
C GLY A 103 0.50 2.60 -14.34
N ALA A 104 1.36 2.86 -13.37
CA ALA A 104 2.62 3.57 -13.61
C ALA A 104 3.65 2.71 -14.38
N GLY A 105 3.57 1.39 -14.24
CA GLY A 105 4.46 0.45 -14.92
C GLY A 105 4.25 0.36 -16.43
N LEU A 106 3.05 0.68 -16.93
CA LEU A 106 2.78 0.64 -18.37
C LEU A 106 3.67 1.61 -19.16
N VAL A 107 3.81 2.84 -18.68
CA VAL A 107 4.68 3.85 -19.31
C VAL A 107 6.16 3.58 -19.00
N PHE A 108 6.45 2.98 -17.83
CA PHE A 108 7.81 2.61 -17.46
C PHE A 108 8.39 1.53 -18.38
N ASP A 109 7.58 0.56 -18.79
CA ASP A 109 7.95 -0.49 -19.73
C ASP A 109 8.44 0.08 -21.09
N ASN A 110 7.86 1.22 -21.51
CA ASN A 110 8.26 1.91 -22.74
C ASN A 110 9.69 2.48 -22.73
N LEU A 111 10.37 2.50 -21.57
CA LEU A 111 11.81 2.80 -21.49
C LEU A 111 12.67 1.62 -21.94
N GLY A 112 12.11 0.41 -22.05
CA GLY A 112 12.86 -0.81 -22.38
C GLY A 112 13.87 -1.22 -21.30
N ILE A 113 13.59 -0.86 -20.04
CA ILE A 113 14.29 -1.32 -18.85
C ILE A 113 13.28 -1.97 -17.89
N ASN A 114 13.75 -2.87 -17.03
CA ASN A 114 12.91 -3.52 -16.04
C ASN A 114 12.96 -2.80 -14.68
N MET A 115 14.05 -2.07 -14.42
CA MET A 115 14.25 -1.39 -13.15
C MET A 115 15.13 -0.14 -13.27
N LEU A 116 14.75 0.90 -12.56
CA LEU A 116 15.57 2.06 -12.21
C LEU A 116 16.05 1.90 -10.76
N SER A 117 17.34 2.13 -10.51
CA SER A 117 17.93 2.08 -9.16
C SER A 117 18.69 3.38 -8.89
N LEU A 118 18.30 4.08 -7.83
CA LEU A 118 18.96 5.31 -7.39
C LEU A 118 20.05 4.96 -6.37
N ALA A 119 21.31 5.34 -6.65
CA ALA A 119 22.45 5.17 -5.76
C ALA A 119 23.17 6.52 -5.61
N GLY A 120 23.40 6.97 -4.38
CA GLY A 120 23.93 8.31 -4.14
C GLY A 120 22.84 9.36 -3.95
N LYS A 121 23.22 10.63 -3.75
CA LYS A 121 22.32 11.73 -3.38
C LYS A 121 22.68 13.02 -4.12
N ALA A 122 21.72 13.62 -4.81
CA ALA A 122 21.85 14.96 -5.37
C ALA A 122 22.10 15.99 -4.26
N ALA A 123 22.98 16.98 -4.56
CA ALA A 123 23.34 18.01 -3.61
C ALA A 123 22.17 18.93 -3.22
N VAL A 124 21.25 19.12 -4.14
CA VAL A 124 20.02 19.91 -3.97
C VAL A 124 18.81 19.11 -4.48
N PRO A 125 17.60 19.44 -4.03
CA PRO A 125 16.39 18.81 -4.54
C PRO A 125 16.34 18.88 -6.06
N SER A 126 16.11 17.75 -6.73
CA SER A 126 16.21 17.64 -8.18
C SER A 126 15.12 16.77 -8.78
N VAL A 127 14.79 17.03 -10.03
CA VAL A 127 13.93 16.18 -10.87
C VAL A 127 14.84 15.24 -11.68
N LEU A 128 14.48 13.96 -11.71
CA LEU A 128 15.10 12.98 -12.60
C LEU A 128 14.24 12.86 -13.86
N TYR A 129 14.81 13.22 -15.01
CA TYR A 129 14.22 13.05 -16.33
C TYR A 129 14.76 11.80 -17.00
N LEU A 130 13.86 10.95 -17.51
CA LEU A 130 14.17 9.73 -18.25
C LEU A 130 13.35 9.67 -19.53
N ASN A 131 14.01 9.52 -20.69
CA ASN A 131 13.32 9.31 -21.96
C ASN A 131 14.07 8.29 -22.81
N ARG A 132 13.35 7.54 -23.62
CA ARG A 132 13.96 6.65 -24.61
C ARG A 132 13.13 6.54 -25.86
N ARG A 133 13.68 6.98 -26.99
CA ARG A 133 13.11 6.71 -28.31
C ARG A 133 13.51 5.31 -28.79
N HIS A 134 12.66 4.72 -29.60
CA HIS A 134 12.94 3.40 -30.16
C HIS A 134 14.24 3.42 -31.00
N GLY A 135 15.15 2.51 -30.69
CA GLY A 135 16.46 2.45 -31.37
C GLY A 135 17.54 3.38 -30.81
N GLU A 136 17.20 4.27 -29.87
CA GLU A 136 18.15 5.20 -29.25
C GLU A 136 18.59 4.74 -27.84
N GLU A 137 19.66 5.33 -27.33
CA GLU A 137 20.08 5.21 -25.95
C GLU A 137 19.08 5.92 -25.03
N ILE A 138 19.04 5.54 -23.75
CA ILE A 138 18.20 6.20 -22.77
C ILE A 138 18.81 7.56 -22.39
N GLU A 139 18.01 8.61 -22.45
CA GLU A 139 18.37 9.94 -21.94
C GLU A 139 18.13 9.98 -20.43
N VAL A 140 19.11 10.51 -19.69
CA VAL A 140 19.05 10.67 -18.24
C VAL A 140 19.56 12.06 -17.88
N GLU A 141 18.73 12.86 -17.21
CA GLU A 141 19.12 14.17 -16.69
C GLU A 141 18.69 14.32 -15.23
N VAL A 142 19.54 14.95 -14.41
CA VAL A 142 19.22 15.35 -13.03
C VAL A 142 19.18 16.87 -13.00
N VAL A 143 18.00 17.43 -12.82
CA VAL A 143 17.75 18.89 -12.95
C VAL A 143 17.35 19.47 -11.60
N PRO A 144 18.14 20.42 -11.04
CA PRO A 144 17.80 21.09 -9.80
C PRO A 144 16.44 21.80 -9.85
N LEU A 145 15.72 21.78 -8.72
CA LEU A 145 14.43 22.46 -8.56
C LEU A 145 14.28 23.03 -7.16
N ASP A 146 13.85 24.29 -7.06
CA ASP A 146 13.39 24.87 -5.80
C ASP A 146 12.00 24.32 -5.46
N VAL A 147 11.97 23.12 -4.88
CA VAL A 147 10.74 22.37 -4.62
C VAL A 147 9.89 23.00 -3.53
N GLU A 148 10.50 23.69 -2.55
CA GLU A 148 9.72 24.31 -1.45
C GLU A 148 8.87 25.47 -1.96
N THR A 149 9.38 26.26 -2.90
CA THR A 149 8.58 27.28 -3.59
C THR A 149 7.49 26.66 -4.45
N VAL A 150 7.81 25.57 -5.18
CA VAL A 150 6.84 24.86 -6.01
C VAL A 150 5.70 24.28 -5.17
N TRP A 151 5.98 23.62 -4.05
CA TRP A 151 4.94 23.04 -3.19
C TRP A 151 3.95 24.08 -2.63
N LYS A 152 4.35 25.33 -2.51
CA LYS A 152 3.51 26.44 -2.02
C LYS A 152 2.73 27.15 -3.12
N SER A 153 2.98 26.82 -4.38
CA SER A 153 2.36 27.46 -5.55
C SER A 153 1.19 26.68 -6.13
N GLY A 154 0.37 27.32 -6.94
CA GLY A 154 -0.68 26.67 -7.74
C GLY A 154 -1.65 25.84 -6.91
N ARG A 155 -1.78 24.55 -7.28
CA ARG A 155 -2.65 23.57 -6.60
C ARG A 155 -2.07 23.02 -5.30
N THR A 156 -0.92 23.50 -4.86
CA THR A 156 -0.14 23.09 -3.70
C THR A 156 0.42 21.66 -3.71
N GLY A 157 1.53 21.44 -3.03
CA GLY A 157 2.11 20.14 -2.74
C GLY A 157 2.38 19.28 -3.99
N VAL A 158 2.00 18.00 -3.92
CA VAL A 158 2.23 17.05 -5.02
C VAL A 158 1.57 17.47 -6.34
N TYR A 159 0.44 18.16 -6.27
CA TYR A 159 -0.30 18.59 -7.48
C TYR A 159 0.44 19.71 -8.19
N SER A 160 0.94 20.70 -7.45
CA SER A 160 1.75 21.78 -8.02
C SER A 160 3.08 21.25 -8.60
N LEU A 161 3.70 20.30 -7.90
CA LEU A 161 4.92 19.67 -8.41
C LEU A 161 4.65 18.88 -9.70
N THR A 162 3.52 18.20 -9.79
CA THR A 162 3.11 17.49 -11.02
C THR A 162 2.96 18.45 -12.19
N ASP A 163 2.24 19.57 -11.99
CA ASP A 163 2.02 20.58 -13.03
C ASP A 163 3.35 21.21 -13.48
N THR A 164 4.21 21.56 -12.53
CA THR A 164 5.53 22.14 -12.79
C THR A 164 6.43 21.20 -13.59
N VAL A 165 6.55 19.95 -13.16
CA VAL A 165 7.41 18.95 -13.83
C VAL A 165 6.87 18.63 -15.23
N TYR A 166 5.54 18.55 -15.39
CA TYR A 166 4.95 18.39 -16.72
C TYR A 166 5.18 19.60 -17.62
N GLY A 167 5.07 20.80 -17.09
CA GLY A 167 5.37 22.05 -17.83
C GLY A 167 6.84 22.13 -18.29
N MET A 168 7.78 21.65 -17.47
CA MET A 168 9.21 21.64 -17.80
C MET A 168 9.58 20.63 -18.90
N PHE A 169 8.99 19.44 -18.87
CA PHE A 169 9.49 18.31 -19.63
C PHE A 169 8.47 17.66 -20.58
N GLY A 170 7.16 17.91 -20.39
CA GLY A 170 6.10 17.21 -21.12
C GLY A 170 6.23 17.27 -22.65
N SER A 171 6.64 18.44 -23.17
CA SER A 171 6.85 18.65 -24.62
C SER A 171 8.04 17.88 -25.24
N ARG A 172 8.91 17.31 -24.40
CA ARG A 172 10.08 16.54 -24.86
C ARG A 172 9.72 15.09 -25.22
N TYR A 173 8.51 14.63 -24.89
CA TYR A 173 8.06 13.27 -25.12
C TYR A 173 7.18 13.16 -26.37
N GLU A 174 7.37 12.10 -27.14
CA GLU A 174 6.52 11.78 -28.30
C GLU A 174 5.16 11.17 -27.91
N LYS A 175 5.12 10.48 -26.74
CA LYS A 175 3.92 9.92 -26.14
C LYS A 175 3.77 10.49 -24.73
N ASP A 176 2.55 10.50 -24.20
CA ASP A 176 2.31 10.99 -22.85
C ASP A 176 3.24 10.30 -21.81
N PRO A 177 4.04 11.06 -21.05
CA PRO A 177 4.91 10.53 -20.01
C PRO A 177 4.13 10.16 -18.75
N ARG A 178 4.84 9.58 -17.77
CA ARG A 178 4.35 9.40 -16.41
C ARG A 178 5.24 10.16 -15.44
N ILE A 179 4.64 10.68 -14.37
CA ILE A 179 5.35 11.47 -13.37
C ILE A 179 5.15 10.82 -12.00
N LEU A 180 6.24 10.67 -11.25
CA LEU A 180 6.25 10.33 -9.83
C LEU A 180 6.64 11.58 -9.07
N VAL A 181 5.89 11.96 -8.04
CA VAL A 181 6.15 13.16 -7.24
C VAL A 181 6.05 12.88 -5.75
N THR A 182 6.71 13.72 -4.98
CA THR A 182 6.63 13.74 -3.52
C THR A 182 6.07 15.07 -3.03
N GLY A 183 5.48 15.08 -1.85
CA GLY A 183 5.00 16.30 -1.19
C GLY A 183 5.89 16.72 -0.01
N PRO A 184 5.52 17.81 0.69
CA PRO A 184 6.23 18.31 1.88
C PRO A 184 6.48 17.25 2.96
N ALA A 185 5.55 16.30 3.15
CA ALA A 185 5.70 15.20 4.11
C ALA A 185 7.00 14.40 3.89
N ALA A 186 7.48 14.29 2.65
CA ALA A 186 8.70 13.56 2.32
C ALA A 186 9.97 14.20 2.90
N LEU A 187 9.99 15.52 3.06
CA LEU A 187 11.11 16.24 3.64
C LEU A 187 11.03 16.30 5.18
N HIS A 188 9.81 16.48 5.70
CA HIS A 188 9.57 16.82 7.11
C HIS A 188 9.21 15.63 8.01
N THR A 189 8.90 14.46 7.43
CA THR A 189 8.54 13.24 8.18
C THR A 189 9.19 12.00 7.59
N ASP A 190 9.04 10.85 8.23
CA ASP A 190 9.36 9.54 7.68
C ASP A 190 8.17 8.87 6.95
N MET A 191 7.02 9.57 6.84
CA MET A 191 5.76 9.09 6.28
C MET A 191 5.48 9.58 4.84
N GLY A 192 6.43 10.18 4.16
CA GLY A 192 6.22 10.67 2.80
C GLY A 192 5.97 9.54 1.79
N GLY A 193 4.86 9.61 1.06
CA GLY A 193 4.53 8.72 -0.04
C GLY A 193 5.04 9.23 -1.39
N ILE A 194 4.89 8.40 -2.42
CA ILE A 194 5.14 8.77 -3.82
C ILE A 194 3.81 8.70 -4.57
N MET A 195 3.40 9.81 -5.17
CA MET A 195 2.18 9.95 -5.95
C MET A 195 2.47 9.88 -7.45
N SER A 196 1.52 9.36 -8.21
CA SER A 196 1.53 9.39 -9.67
C SER A 196 0.12 9.50 -10.23
N VAL A 197 -0.02 10.21 -11.35
CA VAL A 197 -1.28 10.33 -12.08
C VAL A 197 -1.10 9.94 -13.54
N PRO A 198 -2.10 9.34 -14.20
CA PRO A 198 -2.10 9.18 -15.64
C PRO A 198 -2.11 10.54 -16.35
N ILE A 199 -1.36 10.63 -17.43
CA ILE A 199 -1.47 11.71 -18.42
C ILE A 199 -2.06 11.08 -19.68
N SER A 200 -3.02 11.73 -20.28
CA SER A 200 -3.67 11.25 -21.50
C SER A 200 -4.01 12.41 -22.43
N ARG A 201 -3.50 12.34 -23.67
CA ARG A 201 -3.67 13.40 -24.68
C ARG A 201 -3.24 14.77 -24.14
N GLY A 202 -2.11 14.81 -23.46
CA GLY A 202 -1.56 16.02 -22.87
C GLY A 202 -2.30 16.54 -21.63
N LYS A 203 -3.27 15.81 -21.07
CA LYS A 203 -4.05 16.23 -19.91
C LYS A 203 -3.69 15.38 -18.69
N ILE A 204 -3.35 16.04 -17.59
CA ILE A 204 -3.12 15.41 -16.30
C ILE A 204 -4.46 14.98 -15.71
N SER A 205 -4.57 13.71 -15.32
CA SER A 205 -5.78 13.15 -14.69
C SER A 205 -5.87 13.54 -13.21
N HIS A 206 -7.07 13.44 -12.64
CA HIS A 206 -7.29 13.52 -11.20
C HIS A 206 -7.26 12.13 -10.51
N VAL A 207 -7.04 11.06 -11.28
CA VAL A 207 -6.99 9.70 -10.74
C VAL A 207 -5.58 9.38 -10.28
N ASP A 208 -5.29 9.70 -9.05
CA ASP A 208 -3.99 9.43 -8.44
C ASP A 208 -3.79 7.96 -8.07
N THR A 209 -2.54 7.56 -8.03
CA THR A 209 -2.07 6.27 -7.53
C THR A 209 -0.84 6.47 -6.66
N TRP A 210 -0.69 5.65 -5.63
CA TRP A 210 0.30 5.86 -4.60
C TRP A 210 1.14 4.62 -4.32
N ALA A 211 2.46 4.79 -4.23
CA ALA A 211 3.32 3.99 -3.39
C ALA A 211 3.34 4.67 -2.01
N GLY A 212 2.20 4.58 -1.32
CA GLY A 212 1.89 5.41 -0.15
C GLY A 212 2.63 4.95 1.09
N ARG A 213 2.73 3.63 1.31
CA ARG A 213 3.32 3.08 2.54
C ARG A 213 4.82 2.85 2.43
N GLY A 214 5.49 2.79 3.60
CA GLY A 214 6.92 2.53 3.70
C GLY A 214 7.81 3.77 3.67
N GLY A 215 7.23 4.99 3.54
CA GLY A 215 8.00 6.23 3.56
C GLY A 215 8.97 6.40 2.39
N PHE A 216 8.70 5.78 1.24
CA PHE A 216 9.61 5.84 0.10
C PHE A 216 9.72 7.22 -0.55
N GLY A 217 8.71 8.08 -0.40
CA GLY A 217 8.85 9.49 -0.73
C GLY A 217 9.92 10.16 0.12
N SER A 218 9.90 9.90 1.43
CA SER A 218 10.93 10.40 2.34
C SER A 218 12.32 9.83 2.01
N ALA A 219 12.43 8.56 1.64
CA ALA A 219 13.69 7.97 1.19
C ALA A 219 14.18 8.64 -0.11
N MET A 220 13.29 8.84 -1.10
CA MET A 220 13.62 9.45 -2.38
C MET A 220 14.18 10.87 -2.22
N VAL A 221 13.55 11.68 -1.37
CA VAL A 221 13.99 13.06 -1.11
C VAL A 221 15.20 13.11 -0.18
N ARG A 222 15.15 12.47 0.96
CA ARG A 222 16.15 12.64 2.03
C ARG A 222 17.44 11.88 1.75
N ASN A 223 17.36 10.70 1.14
CA ASN A 223 18.52 9.85 0.88
C ASN A 223 19.09 10.03 -0.53
N HIS A 224 18.25 10.41 -1.51
CA HIS A 224 18.68 10.52 -2.91
C HIS A 224 18.56 11.94 -3.49
N GLY A 225 17.93 12.89 -2.80
CA GLY A 225 17.77 14.27 -3.27
C GLY A 225 16.82 14.41 -4.48
N ILE A 226 16.03 13.37 -4.79
CA ILE A 226 15.10 13.38 -5.92
C ILE A 226 13.69 13.67 -5.40
N VAL A 227 13.06 14.72 -5.92
CA VAL A 227 11.70 15.15 -5.54
C VAL A 227 10.65 14.68 -6.53
N ALA A 228 11.03 14.47 -7.78
CA ALA A 228 10.18 13.93 -8.82
C ALA A 228 10.99 13.12 -9.83
N ILE A 229 10.31 12.17 -10.47
CA ILE A 229 10.82 11.40 -11.62
C ILE A 229 9.81 11.51 -12.75
N ILE A 230 10.21 12.02 -13.91
CA ILE A 230 9.39 11.99 -15.12
C ILE A 230 10.00 11.03 -16.12
N TYR A 231 9.20 10.15 -16.68
CA TYR A 231 9.66 9.13 -17.59
C TYR A 231 8.65 8.80 -18.68
N GLY A 232 9.19 8.38 -19.82
CA GLY A 232 8.44 7.90 -20.96
C GLY A 232 9.35 7.34 -22.03
N GLY A 233 8.76 6.76 -23.05
CA GLY A 233 9.50 6.24 -24.18
C GLY A 233 8.59 5.69 -25.27
N THR A 234 9.20 5.22 -26.34
CA THR A 234 8.52 4.65 -27.51
C THR A 234 8.88 3.19 -27.75
N VAL A 235 9.66 2.58 -26.84
CA VAL A 235 9.96 1.15 -26.91
C VAL A 235 8.66 0.38 -26.68
N VAL A 236 8.40 -0.60 -27.54
CA VAL A 236 7.25 -1.49 -27.45
C VAL A 236 7.74 -2.92 -27.45
N HIS A 237 7.40 -3.66 -26.42
CA HIS A 237 7.56 -5.12 -26.39
C HIS A 237 6.30 -5.75 -26.99
N GLU A 238 6.45 -6.63 -27.97
CA GLU A 238 5.31 -7.28 -28.62
C GLU A 238 4.86 -8.56 -27.90
N ASP A 239 5.54 -8.91 -26.83
CA ASP A 239 5.28 -10.11 -26.06
C ASP A 239 3.92 -10.03 -25.35
N PHE A 240 3.25 -11.16 -25.32
CA PHE A 240 1.95 -11.27 -24.63
C PHE A 240 0.87 -10.29 -25.09
N ARG A 241 0.90 -9.86 -26.35
CA ARG A 241 -0.14 -8.97 -26.91
C ARG A 241 -1.20 -9.73 -27.73
N ASP A 242 -1.02 -11.00 -28.00
CA ASP A 242 -2.02 -11.81 -28.68
C ASP A 242 -3.08 -12.32 -27.70
N ASN A 243 -4.28 -11.72 -27.79
CA ASN A 243 -5.44 -12.10 -26.98
C ASN A 243 -5.80 -13.58 -27.12
N ARG A 244 -5.59 -14.19 -28.28
CA ARG A 244 -5.94 -15.60 -28.53
C ARG A 244 -5.06 -16.54 -27.71
N VAL A 245 -3.79 -16.22 -27.57
CA VAL A 245 -2.84 -17.01 -26.78
C VAL A 245 -3.18 -16.89 -25.29
N ALA A 246 -3.45 -15.68 -24.79
CA ALA A 246 -3.87 -15.49 -23.41
C ALA A 246 -5.20 -16.18 -23.10
N ASP A 247 -6.22 -16.05 -23.99
CA ASP A 247 -7.50 -16.73 -23.85
C ASP A 247 -7.33 -18.25 -23.80
N GLN A 248 -6.34 -18.83 -24.50
CA GLN A 248 -6.11 -20.27 -24.47
C GLN A 248 -5.68 -20.71 -23.06
N TRP A 249 -4.71 -20.04 -22.42
CA TRP A 249 -4.29 -20.37 -21.04
C TRP A 249 -5.47 -20.29 -20.04
N PHE A 250 -6.32 -19.29 -20.19
CA PHE A 250 -7.50 -19.14 -19.31
C PHE A 250 -8.55 -20.22 -19.56
N ARG A 251 -8.79 -20.59 -20.82
CA ARG A 251 -9.70 -21.70 -21.15
C ARG A 251 -9.19 -23.04 -20.63
N ASP A 252 -7.92 -23.32 -20.82
CA ASP A 252 -7.28 -24.57 -20.39
C ASP A 252 -7.38 -24.75 -18.86
N LYS A 253 -7.23 -23.66 -18.10
CA LYS A 253 -7.25 -23.72 -16.65
C LYS A 253 -8.64 -23.52 -16.03
N TYR A 254 -9.43 -22.60 -16.54
CA TYR A 254 -10.68 -22.15 -15.92
C TYR A 254 -11.94 -22.41 -16.77
N ASN A 255 -11.79 -22.88 -17.98
CA ASN A 255 -12.87 -22.99 -18.98
C ASN A 255 -13.58 -21.65 -19.25
N LEU A 256 -12.88 -20.53 -19.12
CA LEU A 256 -13.34 -19.16 -19.35
C LEU A 256 -12.30 -18.41 -20.19
N ARG A 257 -12.73 -17.36 -20.89
CA ARG A 257 -11.78 -16.42 -21.51
C ARG A 257 -11.18 -15.50 -20.45
N LEU A 258 -10.03 -14.90 -20.76
CA LEU A 258 -9.33 -13.95 -19.89
C LEU A 258 -10.27 -12.87 -19.32
N VAL A 259 -11.04 -12.20 -20.19
CA VAL A 259 -11.94 -11.12 -19.79
C VAL A 259 -13.05 -11.61 -18.84
N GLU A 260 -13.58 -12.82 -19.07
CA GLU A 260 -14.63 -13.41 -18.23
C GLU A 260 -14.11 -13.74 -16.83
N LYS A 261 -12.94 -14.40 -16.76
CA LYS A 261 -12.31 -14.76 -15.49
C LYS A 261 -11.84 -13.53 -14.71
N ASP A 262 -11.31 -12.53 -15.41
CA ASP A 262 -10.89 -11.28 -14.76
C ASP A 262 -12.10 -10.50 -14.21
N LEU A 263 -13.20 -10.45 -14.95
CA LEU A 263 -14.43 -9.81 -14.46
C LEU A 263 -14.98 -10.53 -13.23
N GLU A 264 -14.99 -11.88 -13.23
CA GLU A 264 -15.36 -12.67 -12.05
C GLU A 264 -14.50 -12.31 -10.83
N ALA A 265 -13.17 -12.30 -10.99
CA ALA A 265 -12.22 -12.04 -9.91
C ALA A 265 -12.30 -10.62 -9.36
N THR A 266 -12.66 -9.64 -10.21
CA THR A 266 -12.65 -8.21 -9.86
C THR A 266 -14.03 -7.60 -9.67
N ARG A 267 -15.10 -8.36 -9.82
CA ARG A 267 -16.49 -7.89 -9.82
C ARG A 267 -16.82 -6.94 -8.67
N LYS A 268 -16.51 -7.32 -7.44
CA LYS A 268 -16.80 -6.51 -6.24
C LYS A 268 -16.14 -5.12 -6.26
N TYR A 269 -15.00 -4.96 -6.92
CA TYR A 269 -14.34 -3.65 -7.05
C TYR A 269 -15.02 -2.78 -8.09
N ARG A 270 -15.65 -3.38 -9.08
CA ARG A 270 -16.45 -2.66 -10.08
C ARG A 270 -17.84 -2.34 -9.53
N TYR A 271 -18.61 -3.36 -9.21
CA TYR A 271 -19.93 -3.28 -8.57
C TYR A 271 -20.35 -4.65 -8.07
N ASP A 272 -20.75 -4.75 -6.81
CA ASP A 272 -21.28 -5.94 -6.19
C ASP A 272 -22.81 -5.85 -6.11
N GLU A 273 -23.50 -6.71 -6.87
CA GLU A 273 -24.97 -6.70 -6.96
C GLU A 273 -25.66 -7.10 -5.66
N LYS A 274 -24.98 -7.91 -4.80
CA LYS A 274 -25.55 -8.33 -3.52
C LYS A 274 -25.48 -7.21 -2.49
N LEU A 275 -24.39 -6.45 -2.53
CA LEU A 275 -24.14 -5.34 -1.62
C LEU A 275 -24.67 -3.99 -2.14
N GLN A 276 -25.13 -3.93 -3.40
CA GLN A 276 -25.59 -2.72 -4.10
C GLN A 276 -24.58 -1.57 -4.04
N THR A 277 -23.28 -1.90 -4.08
CA THR A 277 -22.18 -0.94 -4.00
C THR A 277 -20.94 -1.49 -4.72
N GLY A 278 -19.81 -0.79 -4.68
CA GLY A 278 -18.56 -1.23 -5.29
C GLY A 278 -17.35 -0.43 -4.82
N GLY A 279 -16.17 -0.81 -5.33
CA GLY A 279 -14.92 -0.24 -4.87
C GLY A 279 -14.52 -0.75 -3.48
N THR A 280 -13.32 -0.37 -3.04
CA THR A 280 -12.86 -0.76 -1.69
C THR A 280 -13.67 -0.09 -0.59
N PHE A 281 -14.07 1.16 -0.79
CA PHE A 281 -14.91 1.90 0.16
C PHE A 281 -16.25 1.19 0.39
N GLY A 282 -17.05 1.04 -0.67
CA GLY A 282 -18.41 0.50 -0.55
C GLY A 282 -18.44 -0.92 -0.02
N VAL A 283 -17.63 -1.82 -0.56
CA VAL A 283 -17.60 -3.23 -0.15
C VAL A 283 -17.20 -3.40 1.31
N ASN A 284 -16.19 -2.65 1.79
CA ASN A 284 -15.76 -2.75 3.18
C ASN A 284 -16.84 -2.21 4.14
N TYR A 285 -17.34 -1.01 3.92
CA TYR A 285 -18.36 -0.46 4.81
C TYR A 285 -19.67 -1.24 4.79
N ALA A 286 -20.10 -1.78 3.66
CA ALA A 286 -21.32 -2.59 3.58
C ALA A 286 -21.22 -3.93 4.35
N THR A 287 -20.01 -4.43 4.64
CA THR A 287 -19.79 -5.74 5.28
C THR A 287 -19.23 -5.66 6.70
N MET A 288 -18.90 -4.45 7.18
CA MET A 288 -18.16 -4.28 8.43
C MET A 288 -19.01 -4.49 9.67
N GLY A 289 -20.26 -4.04 9.66
CA GLY A 289 -21.13 -4.12 10.84
C GLY A 289 -20.55 -3.36 12.04
N GLY A 290 -20.87 -3.78 13.24
CA GLY A 290 -20.37 -3.19 14.48
C GLY A 290 -18.85 -3.30 14.71
N ARG A 291 -18.08 -3.69 13.70
CA ARG A 291 -16.61 -3.79 13.74
C ARG A 291 -15.90 -2.54 13.24
N VAL A 292 -16.62 -1.48 12.94
CA VAL A 292 -16.02 -0.19 12.57
C VAL A 292 -15.13 0.32 13.69
N LEU A 293 -13.89 0.64 13.34
CA LEU A 293 -12.93 1.27 14.23
C LEU A 293 -13.05 2.79 14.09
N ALA A 294 -13.34 3.47 15.20
CA ALA A 294 -13.52 4.92 15.21
C ALA A 294 -12.86 5.53 16.45
N PHE A 295 -12.67 6.87 16.41
CA PHE A 295 -12.14 7.66 17.53
C PHE A 295 -10.85 7.08 18.10
N ASN A 296 -9.81 6.99 17.29
CA ASN A 296 -8.54 6.32 17.61
C ASN A 296 -8.76 4.94 18.26
N TYR A 297 -9.56 4.08 17.62
CA TYR A 297 -9.90 2.72 18.08
C TYR A 297 -10.73 2.64 19.37
N ARG A 298 -11.25 3.74 19.94
CA ARG A 298 -12.05 3.70 21.19
C ARG A 298 -13.27 2.80 21.07
N THR A 299 -13.80 2.58 19.87
CA THR A 299 -14.93 1.66 19.65
C THR A 299 -14.67 0.21 20.08
N ILE A 300 -13.41 -0.20 20.30
CA ILE A 300 -13.10 -1.53 20.86
C ILE A 300 -13.60 -1.68 22.31
N TYR A 301 -13.85 -0.57 23.01
CA TYR A 301 -14.35 -0.54 24.39
C TYR A 301 -15.87 -0.39 24.48
N HIS A 302 -16.54 -0.07 23.36
CA HIS A 302 -18.00 0.09 23.32
C HIS A 302 -18.72 -1.26 23.42
N SER A 303 -19.92 -1.26 23.96
CA SER A 303 -20.83 -2.40 23.92
C SER A 303 -21.23 -2.74 22.48
N GLU A 304 -21.80 -3.92 22.25
CA GLU A 304 -22.25 -4.31 20.90
C GLU A 304 -23.42 -3.42 20.43
N GLU A 305 -24.28 -2.98 21.35
CA GLU A 305 -25.38 -2.04 21.08
C GLU A 305 -24.84 -0.70 20.61
N GLU A 306 -23.87 -0.13 21.31
CA GLU A 306 -23.26 1.17 20.94
C GLU A 306 -22.54 1.07 19.58
N ARG A 307 -21.80 0.00 19.33
CA ARG A 307 -21.13 -0.22 18.04
C ARG A 307 -22.12 -0.39 16.89
N THR A 308 -23.20 -1.14 17.13
CA THR A 308 -24.24 -1.36 16.12
C THR A 308 -24.99 -0.06 15.83
N ALA A 309 -25.30 0.73 16.85
CA ALA A 309 -25.92 2.04 16.70
C ALA A 309 -25.01 3.00 15.91
N LEU A 310 -23.73 3.10 16.26
CA LEU A 310 -22.75 3.91 15.52
C LEU A 310 -22.68 3.49 14.05
N TYR A 311 -22.52 2.19 13.79
CA TYR A 311 -22.45 1.69 12.43
C TYR A 311 -23.70 2.00 11.62
N ARG A 312 -24.89 1.79 12.20
CA ARG A 312 -26.16 2.06 11.54
C ARG A 312 -26.32 3.56 11.25
N ASN A 313 -26.23 4.39 12.30
CA ASN A 313 -26.61 5.80 12.21
C ASN A 313 -25.57 6.63 11.43
N PHE A 314 -24.26 6.39 11.66
CA PHE A 314 -23.22 7.22 11.06
C PHE A 314 -22.68 6.63 9.75
N VAL A 315 -22.58 5.29 9.65
CA VAL A 315 -22.00 4.67 8.46
C VAL A 315 -23.06 4.32 7.44
N VAL A 316 -24.06 3.48 7.80
CA VAL A 316 -25.04 2.99 6.81
C VAL A 316 -25.96 4.11 6.35
N ASP A 317 -26.56 4.83 7.30
CA ASP A 317 -27.59 5.83 7.02
C ASP A 317 -27.01 7.18 6.53
N HIS A 318 -25.69 7.39 6.66
CA HIS A 318 -25.04 8.63 6.21
C HIS A 318 -23.83 8.38 5.31
N TYR A 319 -22.68 7.93 5.83
CA TYR A 319 -21.40 7.91 5.13
C TYR A 319 -21.39 7.02 3.88
N LEU A 320 -21.90 5.79 4.02
CA LEU A 320 -22.04 4.85 2.90
C LEU A 320 -23.17 5.26 1.95
N LYS A 321 -24.27 5.79 2.51
CA LYS A 321 -25.40 6.29 1.72
C LYS A 321 -24.95 7.42 0.78
N GLN A 322 -24.28 8.46 1.30
CA GLN A 322 -23.72 9.54 0.49
C GLN A 322 -22.80 8.99 -0.61
N PHE A 323 -21.90 8.07 -0.28
CA PHE A 323 -21.02 7.45 -1.27
C PHE A 323 -21.80 6.72 -2.37
N ASN A 324 -22.83 5.96 -2.01
CA ASN A 324 -23.63 5.22 -3.00
C ASN A 324 -24.42 6.16 -3.92
N GLU A 325 -25.01 7.22 -3.36
CA GLU A 325 -25.76 8.21 -4.15
C GLU A 325 -24.86 9.02 -5.08
N GLU A 326 -23.74 9.55 -4.58
CA GLU A 326 -22.89 10.49 -5.30
C GLU A 326 -21.89 9.82 -6.25
N THR A 327 -21.48 8.59 -5.95
CA THR A 327 -20.39 7.91 -6.67
C THR A 327 -20.89 6.69 -7.44
N ILE A 328 -21.59 5.77 -6.75
CA ILE A 328 -22.02 4.51 -7.37
C ILE A 328 -23.18 4.75 -8.32
N ALA A 329 -24.26 5.40 -7.88
CA ALA A 329 -25.42 5.71 -8.73
C ALA A 329 -25.05 6.65 -9.88
N ALA A 330 -24.18 7.61 -9.64
CA ALA A 330 -23.65 8.52 -10.65
C ALA A 330 -22.62 7.87 -11.60
N LYS A 331 -22.22 6.60 -11.36
CA LYS A 331 -21.24 5.85 -12.15
C LYS A 331 -19.88 6.58 -12.29
N GLN A 332 -19.49 7.37 -11.31
CA GLN A 332 -18.22 8.08 -11.32
C GLN A 332 -17.08 7.11 -10.96
N GLN A 333 -16.43 6.58 -11.97
CA GLN A 333 -15.37 5.59 -11.81
C GLN A 333 -14.34 5.64 -12.92
N ALA A 334 -13.12 5.22 -12.62
CA ALA A 334 -11.99 5.24 -13.54
C ALA A 334 -11.04 4.05 -13.31
N THR A 335 -10.05 3.94 -14.18
CA THR A 335 -8.89 3.05 -13.99
C THR A 335 -7.68 3.87 -13.55
N CYS A 336 -6.67 3.22 -12.99
CA CYS A 336 -5.39 3.84 -12.62
C CYS A 336 -4.46 4.12 -13.83
N GLY A 337 -4.99 4.00 -15.04
CA GLY A 337 -4.23 4.04 -16.30
C GLY A 337 -3.93 2.66 -16.87
N GLU A 338 -4.42 1.59 -16.23
CA GLU A 338 -4.34 0.23 -16.75
C GLU A 338 -5.61 -0.18 -17.51
N PRO A 339 -5.49 -0.95 -18.59
CA PRO A 339 -6.63 -1.61 -19.23
C PRO A 339 -7.04 -2.82 -18.38
N CYS A 340 -7.92 -2.63 -17.39
CA CYS A 340 -8.41 -3.72 -16.56
C CYS A 340 -9.93 -3.63 -16.31
N MET A 341 -10.56 -4.79 -15.97
CA MET A 341 -12.01 -4.89 -15.78
C MET A 341 -12.47 -4.41 -14.40
N ALA A 342 -11.58 -4.24 -13.44
CA ALA A 342 -11.91 -3.85 -12.07
C ALA A 342 -12.56 -2.47 -11.98
N VAL A 343 -12.11 -1.50 -12.78
CA VAL A 343 -12.55 -0.10 -12.75
C VAL A 343 -12.75 0.37 -11.31
N CYS A 344 -11.74 0.10 -10.48
CA CYS A 344 -11.83 0.15 -9.03
C CYS A 344 -11.76 1.57 -8.45
N LYS A 345 -11.32 2.56 -9.24
CA LYS A 345 -11.20 3.94 -8.79
C LYS A 345 -12.57 4.58 -8.78
N LYS A 346 -13.15 4.68 -7.58
CA LYS A 346 -14.42 5.35 -7.35
C LYS A 346 -14.14 6.82 -7.10
N MET A 347 -14.82 7.69 -7.83
CA MET A 347 -14.55 9.11 -7.86
C MET A 347 -15.78 9.92 -7.46
N LYS A 348 -15.57 11.08 -6.87
CA LYS A 348 -16.53 12.17 -6.83
C LYS A 348 -15.77 13.42 -7.23
N ASP A 349 -16.05 13.90 -8.44
CA ASP A 349 -15.27 14.98 -9.08
C ASP A 349 -13.76 14.65 -9.10
N ILE A 350 -12.95 15.39 -8.36
CA ILE A 350 -11.50 15.16 -8.23
C ILE A 350 -11.12 14.18 -7.08
N TYR A 351 -12.07 13.81 -6.23
CA TYR A 351 -11.81 13.03 -5.01
C TYR A 351 -11.93 11.55 -5.27
N LYS A 352 -10.85 10.83 -5.04
CA LYS A 352 -10.80 9.37 -5.11
C LYS A 352 -11.27 8.76 -3.79
N LYS A 353 -12.18 7.80 -3.86
CA LYS A 353 -12.81 7.14 -2.71
C LYS A 353 -12.25 5.73 -2.50
N ASP A 354 -11.15 5.60 -1.78
CA ASP A 354 -10.58 4.31 -1.36
C ASP A 354 -10.86 4.08 0.14
N TYR A 355 -11.05 2.83 0.55
CA TYR A 355 -11.42 2.48 1.93
C TYR A 355 -10.37 2.95 2.96
N GLU A 356 -9.12 2.56 2.78
CA GLU A 356 -8.10 2.77 3.79
C GLU A 356 -7.89 4.25 4.15
N PRO A 357 -7.72 5.19 3.19
CA PRO A 357 -7.63 6.62 3.49
C PRO A 357 -8.90 7.16 4.15
N TYR A 358 -10.07 6.78 3.63
CA TYR A 358 -11.36 7.24 4.15
C TYR A 358 -11.77 6.58 5.47
N GLN A 359 -11.05 5.55 5.93
CA GLN A 359 -11.20 4.95 7.23
C GLN A 359 -10.27 5.61 8.26
N THR A 360 -9.02 5.86 7.90
CA THR A 360 -8.04 6.47 8.82
C THR A 360 -8.27 7.97 9.00
N MET A 361 -8.63 8.67 7.91
CA MET A 361 -9.01 10.09 7.92
C MET A 361 -10.54 10.28 7.81
N GLY A 362 -11.27 9.29 8.24
CA GLY A 362 -12.70 9.21 8.38
C GLY A 362 -13.03 8.80 9.82
N PRO A 363 -13.68 7.65 10.04
CA PRO A 363 -14.11 7.19 11.37
C PRO A 363 -13.03 7.23 12.45
N LEU A 364 -11.77 6.88 12.17
CA LEU A 364 -10.70 6.98 13.18
C LEU A 364 -10.50 8.39 13.71
N CYS A 365 -10.67 9.41 12.88
CA CYS A 365 -10.64 10.83 13.29
C CYS A 365 -12.00 11.37 13.75
N GLY A 366 -13.02 10.53 13.87
CA GLY A 366 -14.39 10.97 14.19
C GLY A 366 -15.04 11.73 13.03
N ILE A 367 -14.86 11.25 11.79
CA ILE A 367 -15.39 11.86 10.57
C ILE A 367 -16.25 10.81 9.85
N PHE A 368 -17.54 11.09 9.70
CA PHE A 368 -18.53 10.21 9.07
C PHE A 368 -19.31 10.90 7.93
N ASP A 369 -18.83 12.05 7.46
CA ASP A 369 -19.41 12.79 6.34
C ASP A 369 -18.44 12.82 5.16
N GLN A 370 -18.95 12.64 3.94
CA GLN A 370 -18.13 12.55 2.73
C GLN A 370 -17.39 13.86 2.43
N ARG A 371 -18.03 15.03 2.65
CA ARG A 371 -17.39 16.35 2.39
C ARG A 371 -16.23 16.59 3.36
N ALA A 372 -16.44 16.24 4.62
CA ALA A 372 -15.41 16.34 5.64
C ALA A 372 -14.23 15.40 5.36
N ALA A 373 -14.52 14.15 5.01
CA ALA A 373 -13.49 13.18 4.64
C ALA A 373 -12.71 13.59 3.37
N GLU A 374 -13.39 14.11 2.35
CA GLU A 374 -12.75 14.65 1.14
C GLU A 374 -11.78 15.78 1.46
N ARG A 375 -12.19 16.72 2.32
CA ARG A 375 -11.34 17.84 2.71
C ARG A 375 -10.03 17.37 3.36
N LEU A 376 -10.12 16.50 4.37
CA LEU A 376 -8.93 16.02 5.08
C LEU A 376 -8.05 15.13 4.20
N ASN A 377 -8.65 14.18 3.47
CA ASN A 377 -7.90 13.30 2.57
C ASN A 377 -7.19 14.09 1.47
N HIS A 378 -7.87 15.05 0.84
CA HIS A 378 -7.27 15.87 -0.21
C HIS A 378 -6.10 16.72 0.30
N HIS A 379 -6.23 17.30 1.52
CA HIS A 379 -5.13 18.04 2.13
C HIS A 379 -3.94 17.13 2.43
N SER A 380 -4.18 15.95 3.00
CA SER A 380 -3.15 14.94 3.25
C SER A 380 -2.46 14.47 1.97
N ASP A 381 -3.23 14.18 0.91
CA ASP A 381 -2.72 13.81 -0.40
C ASP A 381 -1.88 14.95 -1.00
N ALA A 382 -2.37 16.19 -0.95
CA ALA A 382 -1.60 17.37 -1.43
C ALA A 382 -0.24 17.47 -0.71
N MET A 383 -0.20 17.23 0.59
CA MET A 383 1.03 17.26 1.38
C MET A 383 1.90 16.01 1.22
N GLY A 384 1.39 14.95 0.57
CA GLY A 384 2.17 13.75 0.21
C GLY A 384 2.35 12.73 1.33
N PHE A 385 1.41 12.62 2.26
CA PHE A 385 1.46 11.65 3.35
C PHE A 385 1.10 10.23 2.93
N ASP A 386 1.67 9.24 3.63
CA ASP A 386 1.06 7.91 3.78
C ASP A 386 -0.28 8.09 4.51
N ALA A 387 -1.39 7.99 3.80
CA ALA A 387 -2.70 8.25 4.35
C ALA A 387 -3.09 7.30 5.50
N ILE A 388 -2.57 6.06 5.53
CA ILE A 388 -2.86 5.13 6.62
C ILE A 388 -2.07 5.50 7.87
N SER A 389 -0.76 5.69 7.75
CA SER A 389 0.08 6.07 8.90
C SER A 389 -0.24 7.49 9.36
N GLY A 390 -0.40 8.44 8.42
CA GLY A 390 -0.79 9.82 8.71
C GLY A 390 -2.13 9.90 9.42
N GLY A 391 -3.18 9.25 8.88
CA GLY A 391 -4.50 9.26 9.50
C GLY A 391 -4.52 8.60 10.89
N GLY A 392 -3.78 7.51 11.08
CA GLY A 392 -3.63 6.90 12.41
C GLY A 392 -2.90 7.81 13.41
N VAL A 393 -1.92 8.60 12.94
CA VAL A 393 -1.23 9.61 13.78
C VAL A 393 -2.16 10.77 14.11
N LEU A 394 -2.94 11.27 13.15
CA LEU A 394 -3.92 12.31 13.39
C LEU A 394 -4.96 11.87 14.42
N ALA A 395 -5.52 10.69 14.27
CA ALA A 395 -6.47 10.11 15.23
C ALA A 395 -5.86 9.99 16.63
N TRP A 396 -4.61 9.56 16.73
CA TRP A 396 -3.88 9.49 17.99
C TRP A 396 -3.66 10.87 18.63
N LEU A 397 -3.26 11.89 17.87
CA LEU A 397 -3.09 13.24 18.38
C LEU A 397 -4.43 13.85 18.84
N MET A 398 -5.52 13.59 18.11
CA MET A 398 -6.86 13.98 18.52
C MET A 398 -7.27 13.31 19.83
N ASP A 399 -6.96 12.03 20.00
CA ASP A 399 -7.22 11.27 21.23
C ASP A 399 -6.47 11.87 22.43
N LEU A 400 -5.21 12.28 22.25
CA LEU A 400 -4.42 12.94 23.29
C LEU A 400 -4.97 14.33 23.66
N LEU A 401 -5.51 15.07 22.68
CA LEU A 401 -6.19 16.35 22.92
C LEU A 401 -7.51 16.15 23.70
N ASP A 402 -8.31 15.16 23.30
CA ASP A 402 -9.61 14.86 23.90
C ASP A 402 -9.47 14.39 25.36
N GLU A 403 -8.46 13.55 25.66
CA GLU A 403 -8.14 13.11 27.01
C GLU A 403 -7.39 14.19 27.85
N GLY A 404 -7.05 15.35 27.27
CA GLY A 404 -6.29 16.41 27.96
C GLY A 404 -4.85 16.03 28.29
N LEU A 405 -4.30 15.00 27.63
CA LEU A 405 -2.90 14.58 27.79
C LEU A 405 -1.93 15.53 27.08
N LEU A 406 -2.39 16.20 26.04
CA LEU A 406 -1.71 17.31 25.37
C LEU A 406 -2.66 18.49 25.18
N SER A 407 -2.12 19.71 25.25
CA SER A 407 -2.90 20.91 25.02
C SER A 407 -2.85 21.36 23.56
N ARG A 408 -3.77 22.25 23.18
CA ARG A 408 -3.79 22.88 21.84
C ARG A 408 -2.51 23.67 21.57
N GLU A 409 -2.03 24.37 22.59
CA GLU A 409 -0.81 25.17 22.55
C GLU A 409 0.42 24.28 22.29
N GLU A 410 0.48 23.12 22.93
CA GLU A 410 1.58 22.16 22.74
C GLU A 410 1.60 21.57 21.32
N LEU A 411 0.44 21.39 20.70
CA LEU A 411 0.35 20.90 19.31
C LEU A 411 0.31 22.02 18.27
N GLY A 412 0.16 23.28 18.71
CA GLY A 412 0.08 24.44 17.80
C GLY A 412 -1.19 24.45 16.95
N VAL A 413 -2.33 24.03 17.52
CA VAL A 413 -3.65 23.99 16.88
C VAL A 413 -4.68 24.82 17.64
N ALA A 414 -5.76 25.23 16.96
CA ALA A 414 -6.78 26.07 17.55
C ALA A 414 -7.98 25.29 18.14
N ARG A 415 -8.22 24.07 17.62
CA ARG A 415 -9.42 23.28 17.91
C ARG A 415 -9.14 22.12 18.86
N LEU A 416 -10.20 21.67 19.54
CA LEU A 416 -10.27 20.36 20.20
C LEU A 416 -11.16 19.43 19.35
N PRO A 417 -10.97 18.11 19.40
CA PRO A 417 -11.85 17.19 18.70
C PRO A 417 -13.26 17.21 19.29
N ARG A 418 -14.24 16.88 18.48
CA ARG A 418 -15.62 16.64 18.89
C ARG A 418 -15.90 15.17 18.75
N TRP A 419 -15.84 14.44 19.86
CA TRP A 419 -15.90 12.97 19.89
C TRP A 419 -16.98 12.44 20.84
N ASP A 420 -17.88 13.29 21.32
CA ASP A 420 -19.02 12.85 22.11
C ASP A 420 -20.05 12.14 21.19
N ALA A 421 -20.06 10.80 21.27
CA ALA A 421 -20.93 9.99 20.42
C ALA A 421 -22.43 10.15 20.73
N ALA A 422 -22.79 10.65 21.91
CA ALA A 422 -24.18 10.84 22.33
C ALA A 422 -24.84 12.05 21.64
N ASP A 423 -24.07 13.13 21.48
CA ASP A 423 -24.53 14.38 20.87
C ASP A 423 -23.86 14.68 19.51
N PHE A 424 -23.31 13.67 18.86
CA PHE A 424 -22.52 13.84 17.65
C PHE A 424 -23.37 14.28 16.44
N ASP A 425 -23.15 15.51 15.96
CA ASP A 425 -23.69 15.98 14.69
C ASP A 425 -22.83 15.46 13.55
N VAL A 426 -23.36 14.48 12.84
CA VAL A 426 -22.63 13.74 11.80
C VAL A 426 -22.03 14.64 10.72
N VAL A 427 -22.65 15.78 10.39
CA VAL A 427 -22.17 16.73 9.38
C VAL A 427 -21.21 17.76 9.97
N ASN A 428 -21.70 18.48 11.01
CA ASN A 428 -20.96 19.62 11.55
C ASN A 428 -19.73 19.19 12.36
N ASP A 429 -19.84 18.13 13.17
CA ASP A 429 -18.71 17.64 13.98
C ASP A 429 -17.68 16.90 13.10
N SER A 430 -18.13 16.17 12.06
CA SER A 430 -17.21 15.62 11.07
C SER A 430 -16.40 16.72 10.37
N MET A 431 -17.02 17.83 9.96
CA MET A 431 -16.31 18.94 9.32
C MET A 431 -15.35 19.62 10.29
N HIS A 432 -15.77 19.84 11.55
CA HIS A 432 -14.91 20.39 12.60
C HIS A 432 -13.66 19.51 12.83
N ASN A 433 -13.85 18.19 12.92
CA ASN A 433 -12.75 17.24 13.09
C ASN A 433 -11.83 17.17 11.84
N ALA A 434 -12.39 17.32 10.64
CA ALA A 434 -11.60 17.38 9.43
C ALA A 434 -10.72 18.64 9.37
N GLU A 435 -11.24 19.78 9.83
CA GLU A 435 -10.47 21.03 9.93
C GLU A 435 -9.36 20.93 10.98
N LEU A 436 -9.63 20.31 12.15
CA LEU A 436 -8.58 20.00 13.12
C LEU A 436 -7.51 19.06 12.52
N GLY A 437 -7.93 18.05 11.75
CA GLY A 437 -6.98 17.18 11.04
C GLY A 437 -6.08 17.93 10.07
N CYS A 438 -6.63 18.91 9.33
CA CYS A 438 -5.83 19.79 8.47
C CYS A 438 -4.85 20.66 9.28
N GLU A 439 -5.29 21.25 10.40
CA GLU A 439 -4.41 22.01 11.30
C GLU A 439 -3.26 21.16 11.84
N LEU A 440 -3.53 19.91 12.21
CA LEU A 440 -2.51 18.97 12.69
C LEU A 440 -1.51 18.59 11.59
N ILE A 441 -1.94 18.39 10.35
CA ILE A 441 -1.05 18.17 9.21
C ILE A 441 -0.11 19.35 9.04
N ASP A 442 -0.64 20.57 9.03
CA ASP A 442 0.16 21.79 8.90
C ASP A 442 1.12 21.96 10.09
N ALA A 443 0.64 21.69 11.31
CA ALA A 443 1.47 21.76 12.51
C ALA A 443 2.63 20.74 12.49
N ILE A 444 2.40 19.52 12.00
CA ILE A 444 3.47 18.51 11.81
C ILE A 444 4.51 19.00 10.79
N LEU A 445 4.07 19.53 9.64
CA LEU A 445 4.96 19.99 8.59
C LEU A 445 5.78 21.23 9.00
N GLU A 446 5.16 22.15 9.69
CA GLU A 446 5.79 23.37 10.19
C GLU A 446 6.53 23.18 11.52
N ARG A 447 6.38 22.02 12.14
CA ARG A 447 6.95 21.67 13.46
C ARG A 447 6.51 22.66 14.54
N ARG A 448 5.21 22.92 14.58
CA ARG A 448 4.62 23.79 15.59
C ARG A 448 4.64 23.10 16.97
N GLY A 449 4.74 23.90 18.01
CA GLY A 449 4.77 23.39 19.37
C GLY A 449 5.85 22.33 19.59
N ILE A 450 5.46 21.16 20.06
CA ILE A 450 6.38 20.04 20.33
C ILE A 450 6.46 19.02 19.18
N LEU A 451 5.75 19.27 18.05
CA LEU A 451 5.68 18.30 16.95
C LEU A 451 6.95 18.30 16.10
N ASP A 452 7.69 17.20 16.13
CA ASP A 452 8.80 16.90 15.21
C ASP A 452 8.88 15.40 14.90
N PHE A 453 8.31 14.99 13.78
CA PHE A 453 8.28 13.60 13.36
C PHE A 453 9.35 13.21 12.33
N ARG A 454 10.41 14.01 12.18
CA ARG A 454 11.51 13.68 11.24
C ARG A 454 12.21 12.37 11.57
N GLU A 455 12.25 11.98 12.84
CA GLU A 455 12.83 10.73 13.30
C GLU A 455 11.80 9.65 13.69
N GLY A 456 10.54 9.86 13.30
CA GLY A 456 9.43 8.93 13.47
C GLY A 456 8.63 9.14 14.75
N VAL A 457 7.34 8.86 14.63
CA VAL A 457 6.33 9.05 15.69
C VAL A 457 6.59 8.17 16.91
N ARG A 458 7.02 6.91 16.70
CA ARG A 458 7.32 5.99 17.81
C ARG A 458 8.43 6.50 18.73
N LYS A 459 9.50 7.08 18.17
CA LYS A 459 10.58 7.69 18.96
C LYS A 459 10.06 8.89 19.71
N TRP A 460 9.35 9.78 19.03
CA TRP A 460 8.78 11.00 19.60
C TRP A 460 7.83 10.67 20.76
N SER A 461 6.87 9.77 20.57
CA SER A 461 5.88 9.41 21.59
C SER A 461 6.51 8.81 22.85
N ARG A 462 7.55 7.99 22.70
CA ARG A 462 8.27 7.40 23.84
C ARG A 462 9.08 8.44 24.64
N ILE A 463 9.70 9.40 23.96
CA ILE A 463 10.45 10.49 24.61
C ILE A 463 9.48 11.34 25.42
N HIS A 464 8.43 11.87 24.78
CA HIS A 464 7.49 12.76 25.44
C HIS A 464 6.63 12.06 26.51
N SER A 465 6.33 10.77 26.36
CA SER A 465 5.72 10.01 27.45
C SER A 465 6.57 10.00 28.73
N ARG A 466 7.90 9.84 28.59
CA ARG A 466 8.82 9.85 29.74
C ARG A 466 8.98 11.25 30.32
N GLU A 467 9.17 12.26 29.47
CA GLU A 467 9.39 13.65 29.91
C GLU A 467 8.20 14.20 30.65
N LYS A 468 6.98 13.85 30.23
CA LYS A 468 5.74 14.31 30.85
C LYS A 468 5.22 13.41 31.97
N GLY A 469 5.74 12.19 32.10
CA GLY A 469 5.18 11.18 32.99
C GLY A 469 3.75 10.76 32.60
N MET A 470 3.41 10.81 31.31
CA MET A 470 2.07 10.54 30.77
C MET A 470 2.11 9.40 29.75
N ALA A 471 1.04 8.63 29.66
CA ALA A 471 0.90 7.46 28.79
C ALA A 471 0.58 7.82 27.31
N LEU A 472 1.30 8.76 26.70
CA LEU A 472 1.05 9.20 25.32
C LEU A 472 1.24 8.02 24.32
N HIS A 473 2.32 7.26 24.52
CA HIS A 473 2.68 6.12 23.67
C HIS A 473 1.64 5.01 23.74
N ASP A 474 1.01 4.80 24.89
CA ASP A 474 0.05 3.72 25.13
C ASP A 474 -1.27 3.89 24.36
N ARG A 475 -1.53 5.09 23.84
CA ARG A 475 -2.67 5.38 22.95
C ARG A 475 -2.39 5.16 21.46
N LEU A 476 -1.12 5.04 21.08
CA LEU A 476 -0.71 4.87 19.69
C LEU A 476 -0.89 3.40 19.24
N VAL A 477 -1.80 3.16 18.30
CA VAL A 477 -1.94 1.83 17.68
C VAL A 477 -0.89 1.67 16.57
N HIS A 478 0.07 0.80 16.78
CA HIS A 478 1.17 0.60 15.85
C HIS A 478 1.82 -0.79 15.99
N ILE A 479 2.47 -1.21 14.92
CA ILE A 479 3.42 -2.32 14.94
C ILE A 479 4.82 -1.71 15.06
N ALA A 480 5.61 -2.20 16.00
CA ALA A 480 6.96 -1.72 16.25
C ALA A 480 8.00 -2.65 15.63
N PHE A 481 9.08 -2.09 15.10
CA PHE A 481 10.21 -2.84 14.56
C PHE A 481 11.53 -2.14 14.83
N SER A 482 12.57 -2.93 15.15
CA SER A 482 13.90 -2.38 15.42
C SER A 482 13.86 -1.29 16.51
N ARG A 483 14.77 -0.32 16.48
CA ARG A 483 14.82 0.74 17.50
C ARG A 483 13.79 1.86 17.27
N ARG A 484 13.48 2.17 16.02
CA ARG A 484 12.64 3.31 15.64
C ARG A 484 11.50 2.97 14.69
N GLY A 485 11.58 1.81 14.05
CA GLY A 485 10.60 1.39 13.05
C GLY A 485 9.21 1.25 13.65
N TRP A 486 8.22 1.71 12.88
CA TRP A 486 6.83 1.71 13.27
C TRP A 486 5.91 1.72 12.05
N MET A 487 4.68 1.33 12.26
CA MET A 487 3.66 1.33 11.23
C MET A 487 2.28 1.23 11.84
N VAL A 488 1.34 2.02 11.37
CA VAL A 488 -0.08 1.84 11.70
C VAL A 488 -0.60 0.60 10.97
N PRO A 489 -1.27 -0.36 11.63
CA PRO A 489 -1.83 -1.54 10.98
C PRO A 489 -3.01 -1.17 10.06
N ASN A 490 -3.43 -2.09 9.21
CA ASN A 490 -4.64 -1.92 8.41
C ASN A 490 -5.89 -1.90 9.31
N GLN A 491 -6.92 -1.22 8.82
CA GLN A 491 -8.08 -0.77 9.59
C GLN A 491 -9.19 -1.84 9.64
N TYR A 492 -8.88 -3.01 10.19
CA TYR A 492 -9.85 -4.09 10.38
C TYR A 492 -9.71 -4.67 11.79
N TRP A 493 -10.79 -4.79 12.52
CA TRP A 493 -10.77 -5.37 13.86
C TRP A 493 -10.75 -6.91 13.78
N VAL A 494 -9.58 -7.45 13.59
CA VAL A 494 -9.30 -8.90 13.48
C VAL A 494 -7.94 -9.21 14.11
N SER A 495 -7.76 -10.42 14.62
CA SER A 495 -6.47 -10.82 15.21
C SER A 495 -5.31 -10.75 14.23
N GLY A 496 -5.57 -11.02 12.95
CA GLY A 496 -4.56 -10.93 11.89
C GLY A 496 -4.08 -9.52 11.56
N ALA A 497 -4.76 -8.45 12.02
CA ALA A 497 -4.34 -7.07 11.76
C ALA A 497 -3.03 -6.69 12.45
N LEU A 498 -2.79 -7.26 13.63
CA LEU A 498 -1.60 -7.00 14.43
C LEU A 498 -0.47 -8.00 14.14
N VAL A 499 -0.68 -8.97 13.26
CA VAL A 499 0.37 -9.88 12.86
C VAL A 499 1.39 -9.12 12.00
N PRO A 500 2.58 -8.93 12.48
CA PRO A 500 3.59 -8.17 11.79
C PRO A 500 4.21 -9.02 10.71
N MET A 501 3.57 -9.11 9.63
CA MET A 501 4.23 -9.58 8.43
C MET A 501 5.12 -8.47 7.91
N ALA A 502 6.34 -8.68 8.16
CA ALA A 502 7.47 -7.80 8.16
C ALA A 502 7.80 -7.09 6.86
N ILE A 503 7.09 -7.26 5.76
CA ILE A 503 7.57 -6.68 4.52
C ILE A 503 6.81 -5.45 4.12
N MET A 504 5.52 -5.43 4.35
CA MET A 504 4.73 -4.43 3.66
C MET A 504 3.74 -3.71 4.52
N GLY A 505 3.60 -4.13 5.77
CA GLY A 505 2.63 -3.50 6.68
C GLY A 505 1.27 -3.37 6.08
N LYS A 506 0.93 -4.11 5.03
CA LYS A 506 -0.30 -3.85 4.35
C LYS A 506 -0.90 -5.10 3.87
N TYR A 507 -1.13 -6.09 3.87
CA TYR A 507 -1.94 -7.10 3.13
C TYR A 507 -1.61 -8.55 3.39
N TYR A 508 -0.78 -8.81 4.39
CA TYR A 508 -0.65 -10.18 4.88
C TYR A 508 -1.67 -10.50 5.94
N MET A 509 -2.64 -9.62 6.04
CA MET A 509 -3.74 -9.84 6.95
C MET A 509 -4.54 -11.04 6.49
N ILE A 510 -4.78 -11.88 7.44
CA ILE A 510 -5.92 -12.77 7.34
C ILE A 510 -7.12 -11.95 7.75
N TYR A 511 -7.98 -11.64 6.79
CA TYR A 511 -9.18 -10.80 6.99
C TYR A 511 -10.36 -11.55 7.62
N SER A 512 -10.17 -12.82 8.01
CA SER A 512 -11.21 -13.56 8.69
C SER A 512 -11.54 -12.92 10.03
N PHE A 513 -12.83 -12.78 10.30
CA PHE A 513 -13.34 -12.35 11.60
C PHE A 513 -13.49 -13.50 12.59
N ASP A 514 -13.13 -14.73 12.21
CA ASP A 514 -13.12 -15.88 13.09
C ASP A 514 -11.92 -15.82 14.04
N PHE A 515 -12.06 -16.48 15.19
CA PHE A 515 -10.90 -16.74 16.02
C PHE A 515 -10.00 -17.77 15.32
N ILE A 516 -8.75 -17.43 15.16
CA ILE A 516 -7.73 -18.33 14.62
C ILE A 516 -6.65 -18.46 15.68
N PRO A 517 -6.31 -19.70 16.14
CA PRO A 517 -5.20 -19.91 17.06
C PRO A 517 -3.91 -19.29 16.55
N PRO A 518 -3.10 -18.65 17.40
CA PRO A 518 -1.99 -17.81 16.94
C PRO A 518 -0.97 -18.56 16.08
N ARG A 519 -0.66 -19.81 16.40
CA ARG A 519 0.28 -20.62 15.61
C ARG A 519 -0.27 -20.93 14.19
N THR A 520 -1.55 -21.22 14.10
CA THR A 520 -2.26 -21.39 12.82
C THR A 520 -2.32 -20.08 12.05
N LEU A 521 -2.63 -18.98 12.74
CA LEU A 521 -2.63 -17.63 12.16
C LEU A 521 -1.26 -17.29 11.55
N GLY A 522 -0.17 -17.63 12.25
CA GLY A 522 1.20 -17.44 11.77
C GLY A 522 1.48 -18.19 10.46
N ARG A 523 1.10 -19.47 10.39
CA ARG A 523 1.24 -20.27 9.14
C ARG A 523 0.44 -19.68 7.99
N MET A 524 -0.83 -19.32 8.22
CA MET A 524 -1.68 -18.70 7.21
C MET A 524 -1.11 -17.37 6.71
N CYS A 525 -0.54 -16.57 7.60
CA CYS A 525 0.11 -15.30 7.24
C CYS A 525 1.36 -15.53 6.38
N ALA A 526 2.20 -16.52 6.73
CA ALA A 526 3.38 -16.87 5.93
C ALA A 526 3.01 -17.36 4.52
N ASP A 527 1.97 -18.18 4.42
CA ASP A 527 1.45 -18.63 3.12
C ASP A 527 0.89 -17.48 2.30
N ARG A 528 0.15 -16.57 2.94
CA ARG A 528 -0.33 -15.37 2.26
C ARG A 528 0.83 -14.48 1.80
N MET A 529 1.88 -14.34 2.60
CA MET A 529 3.09 -13.60 2.25
C MET A 529 3.74 -14.13 0.97
N LYS A 530 3.92 -15.45 0.85
CA LYS A 530 4.48 -16.07 -0.36
C LYS A 530 3.66 -15.70 -1.60
N LYS A 531 2.32 -15.77 -1.51
CA LYS A 531 1.41 -15.42 -2.61
C LYS A 531 1.46 -13.92 -2.96
N GLU A 532 1.54 -13.04 -1.96
CA GLU A 532 1.70 -11.59 -2.21
C GLU A 532 3.05 -11.28 -2.87
N LEU A 533 4.13 -11.97 -2.48
CA LEU A 533 5.43 -11.83 -3.12
C LEU A 533 5.45 -12.30 -4.57
N ILE A 534 4.67 -13.34 -4.92
CA ILE A 534 4.46 -13.73 -6.33
C ILE A 534 3.89 -12.53 -7.10
N LEU A 535 2.82 -11.93 -6.59
CA LEU A 535 2.17 -10.79 -7.27
C LEU A 535 3.10 -9.57 -7.36
N ASP A 536 3.80 -9.22 -6.28
CA ASP A 536 4.73 -8.08 -6.29
C ASP A 536 5.92 -8.32 -7.21
N ASN A 537 6.46 -9.54 -7.24
CA ASN A 537 7.59 -9.88 -8.12
C ASN A 537 7.20 -9.93 -9.60
N LEU A 538 5.93 -10.20 -9.89
CA LEU A 538 5.38 -10.16 -11.24
C LEU A 538 4.75 -8.79 -11.61
N GLY A 539 4.76 -7.83 -10.69
CA GLY A 539 4.19 -6.50 -10.91
C GLY A 539 2.66 -6.51 -11.09
N ILE A 540 1.97 -7.45 -10.42
CA ILE A 540 0.53 -7.69 -10.59
C ILE A 540 -0.29 -6.97 -9.50
N CYS A 541 -1.39 -6.37 -9.90
CA CYS A 541 -2.37 -5.79 -8.99
C CYS A 541 -3.09 -6.89 -8.19
N ARG A 542 -3.15 -6.73 -6.86
CA ARG A 542 -3.78 -7.69 -5.94
C ARG A 542 -5.27 -7.93 -6.17
N PHE A 543 -5.94 -7.05 -6.90
CA PHE A 543 -7.35 -7.26 -7.24
C PHE A 543 -7.55 -8.41 -8.22
N HIS A 544 -6.50 -8.79 -8.96
CA HIS A 544 -6.49 -9.90 -9.90
C HIS A 544 -6.00 -11.23 -9.29
N ARG A 545 -5.79 -11.28 -7.95
CA ARG A 545 -5.27 -12.47 -7.24
C ARG A 545 -6.06 -13.76 -7.50
N GLY A 546 -7.36 -13.65 -7.75
CA GLY A 546 -8.26 -14.81 -8.00
C GLY A 546 -7.89 -15.66 -9.22
N TRP A 547 -6.96 -15.24 -10.05
CA TRP A 547 -6.39 -16.02 -11.14
C TRP A 547 -4.85 -15.88 -11.23
N ALA A 548 -4.31 -14.72 -10.91
CA ALA A 548 -2.91 -14.42 -11.19
C ALA A 548 -1.92 -15.24 -10.35
N GLU A 549 -2.26 -15.51 -9.09
CA GLU A 549 -1.39 -16.27 -8.17
C GLU A 549 -1.11 -17.69 -8.64
N GLU A 550 -2.05 -18.30 -9.35
CA GLU A 550 -1.95 -19.67 -9.84
C GLU A 550 -1.56 -19.74 -11.30
N LEU A 551 -2.16 -18.90 -12.16
CA LEU A 551 -1.98 -18.99 -13.60
C LEU A 551 -0.60 -18.46 -14.05
N LEU A 552 -0.15 -17.33 -13.53
CA LEU A 552 1.07 -16.70 -14.04
C LEU A 552 2.36 -17.51 -13.80
N PRO A 553 2.55 -18.21 -12.69
CA PRO A 553 3.67 -19.17 -12.57
C PRO A 553 3.62 -20.30 -13.62
N GLU A 554 2.43 -20.76 -14.03
CA GLU A 554 2.29 -21.76 -15.10
C GLU A 554 2.59 -21.18 -16.48
N VAL A 555 2.19 -19.93 -16.74
CA VAL A 555 2.58 -19.21 -17.95
C VAL A 555 4.09 -19.05 -18.03
N MET A 556 4.75 -18.65 -16.93
CA MET A 556 6.22 -18.58 -16.86
C MET A 556 6.87 -19.94 -17.13
N ASP A 557 6.30 -21.01 -16.62
CA ASP A 557 6.81 -22.36 -16.84
C ASP A 557 6.73 -22.78 -18.31
N SER A 558 5.60 -22.49 -18.95
CA SER A 558 5.42 -22.78 -20.37
C SER A 558 6.39 -22.04 -21.29
N LEU A 559 6.88 -20.88 -20.85
CA LEU A 559 7.77 -20.02 -21.62
C LEU A 559 9.25 -20.29 -21.32
N HIS A 560 9.60 -20.52 -20.05
CA HIS A 560 10.97 -20.54 -19.56
C HIS A 560 11.35 -21.79 -18.77
N ASN A 561 10.44 -22.73 -18.57
CA ASN A 561 10.64 -23.92 -17.73
C ASN A 561 11.24 -23.54 -16.34
N CYS A 562 10.61 -22.61 -15.65
CA CYS A 562 11.19 -21.99 -14.44
C CYS A 562 10.26 -21.93 -13.23
N LYS A 563 9.04 -22.47 -13.27
CA LYS A 563 8.05 -22.39 -12.18
C LYS A 563 8.61 -22.81 -10.84
N ASP A 564 9.20 -23.99 -10.76
CA ASP A 564 9.74 -24.51 -9.49
C ASP A 564 10.88 -23.65 -8.94
N ARG A 565 11.74 -23.15 -9.83
CA ARG A 565 12.83 -22.25 -9.46
C ARG A 565 12.29 -20.90 -8.99
N PHE A 566 11.29 -20.36 -9.67
CA PHE A 566 10.60 -19.13 -9.28
C PHE A 566 9.96 -19.28 -7.89
N LEU A 567 9.17 -20.32 -7.66
CA LEU A 567 8.47 -20.54 -6.38
C LEU A 567 9.47 -20.78 -5.23
N ARG A 568 10.56 -21.52 -5.47
CA ARG A 568 11.67 -21.63 -4.50
C ARG A 568 12.31 -20.27 -4.23
N GLY A 569 12.53 -19.44 -5.25
CA GLY A 569 13.05 -18.08 -5.10
C GLY A 569 12.15 -17.21 -4.22
N ILE A 570 10.85 -17.27 -4.42
CA ILE A 570 9.85 -16.58 -3.58
C ILE A 570 9.90 -17.07 -2.12
N HIS A 571 10.02 -18.36 -1.91
CA HIS A 571 10.13 -18.92 -0.55
C HIS A 571 11.41 -18.44 0.15
N VAL A 572 12.56 -18.51 -0.53
CA VAL A 572 13.83 -18.00 -0.02
C VAL A 572 13.75 -16.50 0.28
N LEU A 573 13.12 -15.72 -0.59
CA LEU A 573 12.90 -14.29 -0.38
C LEU A 573 12.06 -14.04 0.88
N ALA A 574 10.94 -14.76 1.04
CA ALA A 574 10.08 -14.67 2.22
C ALA A 574 10.85 -15.00 3.51
N SER A 575 11.60 -16.11 3.52
CA SER A 575 12.42 -16.54 4.66
C SER A 575 13.50 -15.51 5.00
N ARG A 576 14.20 -14.98 3.99
CA ARG A 576 15.23 -13.95 4.13
C ARG A 576 14.70 -12.66 4.73
N ILE A 577 13.53 -12.21 4.28
CA ILE A 577 12.89 -11.02 4.81
C ILE A 577 12.42 -11.26 6.25
N ASN A 578 11.76 -12.39 6.51
CA ASN A 578 11.29 -12.73 7.85
C ASN A 578 12.45 -12.86 8.85
N SER A 579 13.56 -13.47 8.48
CA SER A 579 14.72 -13.64 9.38
C SER A 579 15.38 -12.33 9.82
N ARG A 580 15.16 -11.25 9.07
CA ARG A 580 15.71 -9.92 9.36
C ARG A 580 14.73 -8.96 10.01
N ASN A 581 13.48 -9.36 10.12
CA ASN A 581 12.41 -8.56 10.66
C ASN A 581 11.72 -9.31 11.80
N SER A 582 11.85 -8.78 13.01
CA SER A 582 11.16 -9.30 14.20
C SER A 582 10.30 -8.18 14.80
N PRO A 583 9.17 -7.83 14.15
CA PRO A 583 8.30 -6.80 14.65
C PRO A 583 7.54 -7.27 15.88
N ILE A 584 7.05 -6.33 16.68
CA ILE A 584 6.25 -6.59 17.87
C ILE A 584 5.03 -5.67 17.88
N PHE A 585 3.96 -6.06 18.55
CA PHE A 585 2.76 -5.22 18.67
C PHE A 585 2.45 -4.76 20.10
N TRP A 586 2.97 -5.43 21.13
CA TRP A 586 2.58 -5.21 22.53
C TRP A 586 3.23 -3.99 23.21
N GLU A 587 3.89 -3.09 22.48
CA GLU A 587 4.47 -1.88 23.08
C GLU A 587 3.45 -0.86 23.55
N SER A 588 2.22 -0.91 23.07
CA SER A 588 1.14 0.01 23.40
C SER A 588 0.01 -0.75 24.07
N GLU A 589 -0.55 -0.17 25.13
CA GLU A 589 -1.70 -0.75 25.84
C GLU A 589 -2.93 -0.87 24.91
N ARG A 590 -3.14 0.12 24.03
CA ARG A 590 -4.23 0.09 23.05
C ARG A 590 -4.12 -1.08 22.07
N ASN A 591 -2.91 -1.50 21.71
CA ASN A 591 -2.70 -2.71 20.90
C ASN A 591 -3.07 -4.00 21.66
N ILE A 592 -2.72 -4.06 22.95
CA ILE A 592 -3.06 -5.20 23.80
C ILE A 592 -4.58 -5.29 23.93
N ASP A 593 -5.23 -4.16 24.22
CA ASP A 593 -6.67 -4.06 24.32
C ASP A 593 -7.38 -4.41 23.00
N TYR A 594 -6.86 -3.96 21.88
CA TYR A 594 -7.37 -4.29 20.55
C TYR A 594 -7.51 -5.81 20.36
N LEU A 595 -6.49 -6.58 20.74
CA LEU A 595 -6.53 -8.03 20.63
C LEU A 595 -7.44 -8.65 21.71
N HIS A 596 -7.29 -8.24 22.97
CA HIS A 596 -8.06 -8.79 24.07
C HIS A 596 -9.57 -8.58 23.90
N THR A 597 -10.00 -7.35 23.56
CA THR A 597 -11.42 -7.06 23.32
C THR A 597 -11.97 -7.79 22.09
N PHE A 598 -11.14 -8.01 21.06
CA PHE A 598 -11.51 -8.88 19.94
C PHE A 598 -11.80 -10.31 20.40
N LEU A 599 -10.92 -10.90 21.22
CA LEU A 599 -11.12 -12.25 21.75
C LEU A 599 -12.38 -12.33 22.64
N LYS A 600 -12.59 -11.33 23.51
CA LYS A 600 -13.83 -11.24 24.32
C LYS A 600 -15.06 -11.20 23.43
N ARG A 601 -15.07 -10.33 22.43
CA ARG A 601 -16.19 -10.23 21.49
C ARG A 601 -16.45 -11.57 20.79
N LYS A 602 -15.41 -12.31 20.38
CA LYS A 602 -15.56 -13.64 19.77
C LYS A 602 -16.26 -14.62 20.71
N LYS A 603 -15.95 -14.56 22.01
CA LYS A 603 -16.59 -15.41 23.03
C LYS A 603 -18.01 -14.99 23.32
N ASP A 604 -18.21 -13.69 23.62
CA ASP A 604 -19.43 -13.19 24.26
C ASP A 604 -20.54 -12.85 23.26
N VAL A 605 -20.18 -12.40 22.05
CA VAL A 605 -21.12 -11.96 21.01
C VAL A 605 -21.25 -13.01 19.90
N ASP A 606 -20.11 -13.46 19.35
CA ASP A 606 -20.11 -14.39 18.22
C ASP A 606 -20.30 -15.85 18.67
N ASN A 607 -20.20 -16.14 19.97
CA ASN A 607 -20.30 -17.48 20.56
C ASN A 607 -19.36 -18.50 19.88
N ASP A 608 -18.13 -18.07 19.54
CA ASP A 608 -17.15 -18.90 18.85
C ASP A 608 -16.80 -20.13 19.72
N PRO A 609 -17.01 -21.36 19.21
CA PRO A 609 -16.86 -22.58 20.02
C PRO A 609 -15.41 -23.06 20.14
N HIS A 610 -14.44 -22.34 19.57
CA HIS A 610 -13.06 -22.81 19.50
C HIS A 610 -12.44 -22.99 20.91
N PRO A 611 -11.93 -24.20 21.27
CA PRO A 611 -11.51 -24.47 22.64
C PRO A 611 -10.31 -23.59 23.10
N GLU A 612 -9.40 -23.26 22.20
CA GLU A 612 -8.25 -22.41 22.53
C GLU A 612 -8.65 -20.95 22.83
N LEU A 613 -9.82 -20.49 22.40
CA LEU A 613 -10.29 -19.13 22.67
C LEU A 613 -10.42 -18.90 24.20
N SER A 614 -11.02 -19.85 24.92
CA SER A 614 -11.15 -19.77 26.39
C SER A 614 -9.79 -19.80 27.09
N ILE A 615 -8.85 -20.62 26.60
CA ILE A 615 -7.48 -20.69 27.15
C ILE A 615 -6.78 -19.32 26.99
N TRP A 616 -6.91 -18.68 25.84
CA TRP A 616 -6.30 -17.38 25.61
C TRP A 616 -6.95 -16.29 26.47
N LEU A 617 -8.28 -16.30 26.62
CA LEU A 617 -8.98 -15.35 27.50
C LEU A 617 -8.54 -15.49 28.96
N GLU A 618 -8.40 -16.71 29.49
CA GLU A 618 -7.89 -16.95 30.83
C GLU A 618 -6.44 -16.40 31.01
N LYS A 619 -5.58 -16.53 29.98
CA LYS A 619 -4.25 -15.91 30.00
C LYS A 619 -4.32 -14.39 30.07
N PHE A 620 -5.14 -13.76 29.22
CA PHE A 620 -5.32 -12.31 29.21
C PHE A 620 -5.92 -11.76 30.51
N ASP A 621 -6.85 -12.47 31.12
CA ASP A 621 -7.46 -12.08 32.41
C ASP A 621 -6.44 -12.19 33.56
N ARG A 622 -5.46 -13.09 33.47
CA ARG A 622 -4.39 -13.23 34.45
C ARG A 622 -3.29 -12.18 34.31
N ASP A 623 -2.75 -11.99 33.10
CA ASP A 623 -1.74 -10.98 32.76
C ASP A 623 -1.83 -10.65 31.28
N ARG A 624 -2.38 -9.47 30.97
CA ARG A 624 -2.62 -9.00 29.60
C ARG A 624 -1.32 -8.85 28.79
N SER A 625 -0.26 -8.33 29.42
CA SER A 625 1.01 -8.07 28.76
C SER A 625 1.75 -9.36 28.46
N GLU A 626 1.75 -10.32 29.37
CA GLU A 626 2.33 -11.64 29.16
C GLU A 626 1.56 -12.41 28.09
N ALA A 627 0.22 -12.41 28.17
CA ALA A 627 -0.65 -13.07 27.20
C ALA A 627 -0.46 -12.52 25.78
N ALA A 628 -0.34 -11.20 25.62
CA ALA A 628 -0.07 -10.58 24.31
C ALA A 628 1.28 -11.00 23.73
N ARG A 629 2.33 -11.10 24.56
CA ARG A 629 3.65 -11.62 24.14
C ARG A 629 3.59 -13.10 23.76
N ASP A 630 2.92 -13.92 24.56
CA ASP A 630 2.73 -15.34 24.29
C ASP A 630 1.98 -15.54 22.96
N PHE A 631 0.88 -14.81 22.75
CA PHE A 631 0.10 -14.85 21.51
C PHE A 631 0.98 -14.53 20.31
N TRP A 632 1.81 -13.52 20.45
CA TRP A 632 2.75 -13.12 19.42
C TRP A 632 3.84 -14.18 19.16
N TYR A 633 4.46 -14.73 20.21
CA TYR A 633 5.49 -15.76 20.05
C TYR A 633 4.94 -17.03 19.40
N GLU A 634 3.72 -17.45 19.73
CA GLU A 634 3.08 -18.57 19.04
C GLU A 634 2.78 -18.23 17.55
N THR A 635 2.41 -17.00 17.25
CA THR A 635 2.25 -16.54 15.86
C THR A 635 3.58 -16.59 15.11
N LEU A 636 4.67 -16.10 15.70
CA LEU A 636 6.02 -16.21 15.11
C LEU A 636 6.44 -17.65 14.85
N LYS A 637 6.20 -18.55 15.80
CA LYS A 637 6.50 -19.99 15.60
C LYS A 637 5.78 -20.55 14.39
N GLY A 638 4.50 -20.20 14.21
CA GLY A 638 3.74 -20.60 13.02
C GLY A 638 4.32 -20.06 11.72
N ILE A 639 4.76 -18.81 11.71
CA ILE A 639 5.44 -18.20 10.56
C ILE A 639 6.74 -18.95 10.25
N ASP A 640 7.57 -19.16 11.26
CA ASP A 640 8.87 -19.83 11.11
C ASP A 640 8.73 -21.27 10.62
N GLU A 641 7.76 -22.02 11.12
CA GLU A 641 7.46 -23.37 10.66
C GLU A 641 7.13 -23.39 9.17
N SER A 642 6.19 -22.55 8.72
CA SER A 642 5.81 -22.48 7.30
C SER A 642 6.96 -22.03 6.38
N LEU A 643 7.91 -21.23 6.89
CA LEU A 643 9.05 -20.77 6.11
C LEU A 643 10.27 -21.69 6.15
N ARG A 644 10.34 -22.64 7.11
CA ARG A 644 11.41 -23.65 7.21
C ARG A 644 11.15 -24.93 6.42
N GLU A 645 9.91 -25.20 6.04
CA GLU A 645 9.51 -26.45 5.36
C GLU A 645 10.25 -26.77 4.05
N PHE A 646 11.12 -25.88 3.56
CA PHE A 646 11.91 -26.06 2.34
C PHE A 646 13.43 -26.14 2.58
N PHE A 647 13.86 -26.14 3.80
CA PHE A 647 15.25 -26.37 4.22
C PHE A 647 15.37 -27.69 4.98
#